data_1f8548abf7065544f6f1c60daa2b333c
#
_entry.id   1f8548abf7065544f6f1c60daa2b333c
#
_cell.length_a   1.000
_cell.length_b   1.000
_cell.length_c   1.000
_cell.angle_alpha   90.00
_cell.angle_beta   90.00
_cell.angle_gamma   90.00
#
_symmetry.space_group_name_H-M   'P 1'
#
loop_
_entity.id
_entity.type
_entity.pdbx_description
1 polymer ?
#
loop_
_entity_poly.entity_id
_entity_poly.type
_entity_poly.pdbx_seq_one_letter_code
_entity_poly.pdbx_strand_id
1 'polypeptide(L)'
;VSKTLVIAEKPSVGRDLAGALPGTFKQSKDKTHLEGDGYVITWAIGHLVGLAAPEEYDEKLKKWRFADLPIVPQKFKLLPNDDRAKKQLQAVHKLMKDKDVDLIVNACDAGREGELIFAYLLETSGVRKPVKRLWLSSMTRKAIEEAFSHLREGEEMRLLEEAARSRSEADWLVGMNATRAASIRLRAAFDGAVSLGRVQTPTLALVVRRELEIRAFVPEPYWLVEAKFAATGERLYSGRYLGGKRIKEDEAAGIVKDVTGQPGTITKLEKKEERESPQLLYDLTSLQRHANTLFGFSARRTLAAAQKLYEEHKAITYPRTNSRFLTSDMIGEIKPTAAHVGRSERYAKGAAFVTRMDKLPLGRVVNDKRVEDHHAIIPTRSEHDLTKMGPDESRIYDLVTKRFLAIFHPDAVFERTRIETTVAEHVFRTSGRILIEAGWKSVYGEESQSEKAEDDSGGDQLLPKLEQGEDVETRSVDSLRKETQPPRRFTEASLLGAMETAGKDIQDADLREAMKDSGIGTPATRAAIIERLIQVGYIEREGRALIATEKGVQVISLLGEHPLTSPELTGSWEHRLSLIEQGEDTRPAFMSDIVKFTTDTVQELDKLKGVKIERANLGPCPVCGRDVIENRKGYSCWSKDDPGCGFVIWKKKANKILPVGVVKELMEKRRTEKAVPGFRGRSGRTFSAKLKLEQNDEGKWRVEFDEEWATAPREPAGEAANGAQEPENGGQEAETANTSAPAAS
;
A
#
# COMPACT_ATOMS: atom_id res chain seq x y z
N VAL A 1 39.84 24.27 19.22
CA VAL A 1 39.77 24.03 17.76
C VAL A 1 38.30 24.12 17.37
N SER A 2 37.98 25.05 16.46
CA SER A 2 36.65 25.24 15.91
C SER A 2 36.15 23.92 15.27
N LYS A 3 34.89 23.54 15.61
CA LYS A 3 34.24 22.32 15.10
C LYS A 3 33.01 22.65 14.30
N THR A 4 32.72 21.85 13.29
CA THR A 4 31.45 21.86 12.56
C THR A 4 30.55 20.76 13.08
N LEU A 5 29.34 21.11 13.53
CA LEU A 5 28.31 20.16 13.94
C LEU A 5 27.44 19.79 12.73
N VAL A 6 27.46 18.54 12.35
CA VAL A 6 26.63 17.98 11.27
C VAL A 6 25.45 17.23 11.90
N ILE A 7 24.22 17.59 11.53
CA ILE A 7 23.01 16.98 12.04
C ILE A 7 22.32 16.20 10.93
N ALA A 8 22.40 14.88 10.99
CA ALA A 8 21.74 13.96 10.06
C ALA A 8 20.31 13.62 10.56
N GLU A 9 19.44 13.16 9.67
CA GLU A 9 18.12 12.70 10.05
C GLU A 9 18.15 11.35 10.80
N LYS A 10 19.09 10.47 10.42
CA LYS A 10 19.15 9.08 10.92
C LYS A 10 20.58 8.69 11.30
N PRO A 11 20.76 7.75 12.26
CA PRO A 11 22.08 7.27 12.64
C PRO A 11 22.87 6.63 11.49
N SER A 12 22.18 5.98 10.52
CA SER A 12 22.80 5.39 9.32
C SER A 12 23.45 6.47 8.45
N VAL A 13 22.68 7.53 8.15
CA VAL A 13 23.19 8.68 7.38
C VAL A 13 24.38 9.32 8.08
N GLY A 14 24.32 9.52 9.41
CA GLY A 14 25.44 10.05 10.18
C GLY A 14 26.72 9.21 10.05
N ARG A 15 26.60 7.87 9.99
CA ARG A 15 27.74 6.98 9.76
C ARG A 15 28.29 7.05 8.33
N ASP A 16 27.38 7.16 7.35
CA ASP A 16 27.77 7.26 5.94
C ASP A 16 28.52 8.60 5.69
N LEU A 17 28.04 9.69 6.30
CA LEU A 17 28.73 10.98 6.29
C LEU A 17 30.13 10.89 6.94
N ALA A 18 30.24 10.22 8.10
CA ALA A 18 31.52 10.00 8.78
C ALA A 18 32.51 9.18 7.93
N GLY A 19 32.00 8.24 7.13
CA GLY A 19 32.82 7.42 6.22
C GLY A 19 33.34 8.18 5.00
N ALA A 20 32.71 9.30 4.65
CA ALA A 20 33.09 10.13 3.50
C ALA A 20 33.93 11.36 3.90
N LEU A 21 33.72 11.89 5.11
CA LEU A 21 34.45 13.04 5.60
C LEU A 21 35.89 12.67 6.01
N PRO A 22 36.85 13.63 5.92
CA PRO A 22 38.25 13.40 6.31
C PRO A 22 38.37 13.17 7.82
N GLY A 23 39.34 12.32 8.20
CA GLY A 23 39.65 12.03 9.59
C GLY A 23 39.09 10.68 10.09
N THR A 24 39.33 10.41 11.36
CA THR A 24 38.85 9.20 12.05
C THR A 24 37.77 9.59 13.05
N PHE A 25 36.58 9.00 12.90
CA PHE A 25 35.44 9.26 13.79
C PHE A 25 35.34 8.19 14.88
N LYS A 26 35.15 8.64 16.13
CA LYS A 26 34.89 7.78 17.28
C LYS A 26 33.47 7.97 17.79
N GLN A 27 32.80 6.88 18.10
CA GLN A 27 31.46 6.96 18.69
C GLN A 27 31.54 7.42 20.14
N SER A 28 30.68 8.36 20.53
CA SER A 28 30.52 8.81 21.91
C SER A 28 30.06 7.67 22.83
N LYS A 29 30.40 7.76 24.12
CA LYS A 29 30.02 6.72 25.13
C LYS A 29 28.52 6.48 25.20
N ASP A 30 27.72 7.52 25.07
CA ASP A 30 26.25 7.49 25.08
C ASP A 30 25.65 7.14 23.71
N LYS A 31 26.47 6.93 22.70
CA LYS A 31 26.08 6.57 21.31
C LYS A 31 25.16 7.60 20.62
N THR A 32 25.21 8.86 21.03
CA THR A 32 24.38 9.95 20.48
C THR A 32 25.04 10.68 19.31
N HIS A 33 26.35 10.56 19.13
CA HIS A 33 27.12 11.25 18.08
C HIS A 33 28.45 10.54 17.78
N LEU A 34 29.08 11.00 16.72
CA LEU A 34 30.43 10.63 16.31
C LEU A 34 31.34 11.88 16.40
N GLU A 35 32.52 11.75 16.97
CA GLU A 35 33.52 12.81 17.07
C GLU A 35 34.72 12.51 16.18
N GLY A 36 35.13 13.48 15.39
CA GLY A 36 36.30 13.46 14.54
C GLY A 36 37.05 14.78 14.55
N ASP A 37 38.17 14.85 13.82
CA ASP A 37 38.99 16.06 13.73
C ASP A 37 38.19 17.16 12.96
N GLY A 38 37.79 18.23 13.67
CA GLY A 38 37.03 19.36 13.11
C GLY A 38 35.54 19.11 12.90
N TYR A 39 35.04 17.90 13.10
CA TYR A 39 33.63 17.58 12.93
C TYR A 39 33.05 16.84 14.13
N VAL A 40 31.76 17.14 14.43
CA VAL A 40 30.89 16.35 15.29
C VAL A 40 29.67 16.00 14.49
N ILE A 41 29.35 14.70 14.36
CA ILE A 41 28.20 14.24 13.58
C ILE A 41 27.18 13.64 14.53
N THR A 42 26.02 14.25 14.64
CA THR A 42 24.89 13.74 15.40
C THR A 42 23.69 13.49 14.49
N TRP A 43 22.60 12.97 15.03
CA TRP A 43 21.40 12.64 14.25
C TRP A 43 20.12 12.86 15.06
N ALA A 44 19.07 13.14 14.36
CA ALA A 44 17.72 12.90 14.82
C ALA A 44 17.40 11.37 14.77
N ILE A 45 16.25 10.97 15.26
CA ILE A 45 15.74 9.59 15.10
C ILE A 45 14.36 9.70 14.42
N GLY A 46 14.31 10.42 13.29
CA GLY A 46 13.10 10.98 12.74
C GLY A 46 12.67 12.24 13.51
N HIS A 47 11.37 12.51 13.61
CA HIS A 47 10.88 13.67 14.37
C HIS A 47 11.12 13.52 15.88
N LEU A 48 12.12 14.21 16.42
CA LEU A 48 12.34 14.29 17.87
C LEU A 48 11.33 15.23 18.52
N VAL A 49 10.87 16.23 17.79
CA VAL A 49 9.98 17.29 18.23
C VAL A 49 8.73 17.31 17.37
N GLY A 50 7.59 17.52 17.98
CA GLY A 50 6.30 17.67 17.32
C GLY A 50 5.47 18.80 17.90
N LEU A 51 4.35 19.11 17.24
CA LEU A 51 3.38 20.08 17.71
C LEU A 51 2.67 19.57 18.97
N ALA A 52 2.57 20.40 19.98
CA ALA A 52 1.96 20.07 21.26
C ALA A 52 0.47 19.73 21.12
N ALA A 53 0.00 18.82 21.96
CA ALA A 53 -1.43 18.53 22.09
C ALA A 53 -2.18 19.74 22.68
N PRO A 54 -3.51 19.87 22.45
CA PRO A 54 -4.29 21.02 22.94
C PRO A 54 -4.20 21.25 24.44
N GLU A 55 -4.14 20.22 25.25
CA GLU A 55 -4.00 20.28 26.71
C GLU A 55 -2.71 20.96 27.19
N GLU A 56 -1.69 21.01 26.37
CA GLU A 56 -0.44 21.70 26.65
C GLU A 56 -0.55 23.22 26.49
N TYR A 57 -1.59 23.69 25.84
CA TYR A 57 -1.93 25.13 25.74
C TYR A 57 -2.84 25.58 26.90
N ASP A 58 -3.84 24.73 27.22
CA ASP A 58 -4.78 24.97 28.31
C ASP A 58 -5.32 23.61 28.79
N GLU A 59 -5.13 23.28 30.06
CA GLU A 59 -5.53 21.98 30.65
C GLU A 59 -7.04 21.70 30.49
N LYS A 60 -7.89 22.74 30.44
CA LYS A 60 -9.33 22.58 30.19
C LYS A 60 -9.62 21.88 28.85
N LEU A 61 -8.73 22.01 27.85
CA LEU A 61 -8.85 21.40 26.53
C LEU A 61 -8.62 19.88 26.53
N LYS A 62 -8.19 19.29 27.65
CA LYS A 62 -8.17 17.85 27.86
C LYS A 62 -9.58 17.25 27.81
N LYS A 63 -10.57 17.99 28.24
CA LYS A 63 -11.98 17.62 28.08
C LYS A 63 -12.50 18.19 26.77
N TRP A 64 -12.97 17.31 25.90
CA TRP A 64 -13.48 17.71 24.59
C TRP A 64 -14.88 18.34 24.73
N ARG A 65 -14.97 19.62 24.54
CA ARG A 65 -16.23 20.40 24.54
C ARG A 65 -16.35 21.16 23.23
N PHE A 66 -17.53 21.17 22.63
CA PHE A 66 -17.75 21.83 21.35
C PHE A 66 -17.57 23.36 21.43
N ALA A 67 -17.89 23.93 22.56
CA ALA A 67 -17.75 25.39 22.82
C ALA A 67 -16.29 25.87 22.79
N ASP A 68 -15.32 24.96 22.90
CA ASP A 68 -13.89 25.28 22.84
C ASP A 68 -13.31 25.22 21.41
N LEU A 69 -14.14 24.88 20.40
CA LEU A 69 -13.71 24.73 19.01
C LEU A 69 -14.10 25.94 18.15
N PRO A 70 -13.28 26.33 17.14
CA PRO A 70 -11.99 25.73 16.83
C PRO A 70 -10.86 26.15 17.79
N ILE A 71 -9.93 25.21 18.06
CA ILE A 71 -8.71 25.51 18.80
C ILE A 71 -7.66 25.99 17.79
N VAL A 72 -7.29 27.25 17.90
CA VAL A 72 -6.29 27.91 17.04
C VAL A 72 -5.23 28.56 17.92
N PRO A 73 -4.05 27.93 18.09
CA PRO A 73 -2.98 28.51 18.87
C PRO A 73 -2.44 29.80 18.23
N GLN A 74 -2.18 30.84 19.00
CA GLN A 74 -1.48 32.03 18.51
C GLN A 74 -0.04 31.73 18.11
N LYS A 75 0.61 30.83 18.85
CA LYS A 75 1.93 30.28 18.53
C LYS A 75 1.92 28.80 18.83
N PHE A 76 2.39 27.99 17.87
CA PHE A 76 2.51 26.56 18.07
C PHE A 76 3.64 26.25 19.06
N LYS A 77 3.34 25.43 20.06
CA LYS A 77 4.32 24.90 21.01
C LYS A 77 4.93 23.64 20.46
N LEU A 78 6.24 23.50 20.62
CA LEU A 78 7.02 22.35 20.20
C LEU A 78 7.45 21.53 21.41
N LEU A 79 7.15 20.23 21.42
CA LEU A 79 7.47 19.32 22.51
C LEU A 79 8.14 18.03 21.98
N PRO A 80 8.98 17.37 22.79
CA PRO A 80 9.49 16.05 22.45
C PRO A 80 8.35 15.04 22.28
N ASN A 81 8.44 14.18 21.25
CA ASN A 81 7.38 13.21 20.95
C ASN A 81 7.24 12.09 21.98
N ASP A 82 8.35 11.70 22.62
CA ASP A 82 8.39 10.69 23.68
C ASP A 82 9.66 10.82 24.54
N ASP A 83 9.84 9.97 25.54
CA ASP A 83 11.01 10.00 26.42
C ASP A 83 12.33 9.66 25.71
N ARG A 84 12.31 8.81 24.67
CA ARG A 84 13.48 8.47 23.86
C ARG A 84 13.89 9.67 23.02
N ALA A 85 12.92 10.30 22.37
CA ALA A 85 13.12 11.54 21.62
C ALA A 85 13.67 12.65 22.51
N LYS A 86 13.13 12.82 23.72
CA LYS A 86 13.61 13.79 24.71
C LYS A 86 15.09 13.62 25.06
N LYS A 87 15.55 12.38 25.26
CA LYS A 87 16.96 12.10 25.57
C LYS A 87 17.87 12.47 24.39
N GLN A 88 17.51 12.06 23.18
CA GLN A 88 18.29 12.41 21.98
C GLN A 88 18.26 13.91 21.71
N LEU A 89 17.11 14.56 21.87
CA LEU A 89 16.96 16.01 21.73
C LEU A 89 17.91 16.77 22.69
N GLN A 90 17.99 16.34 23.96
CA GLN A 90 18.92 16.93 24.93
C GLN A 90 20.36 16.79 24.51
N ALA A 91 20.76 15.64 23.95
CA ALA A 91 22.11 15.42 23.43
C ALA A 91 22.40 16.34 22.24
N VAL A 92 21.48 16.43 21.27
CA VAL A 92 21.62 17.33 20.11
C VAL A 92 21.71 18.80 20.56
N HIS A 93 20.84 19.26 21.46
CA HIS A 93 20.88 20.62 22.00
C HIS A 93 22.20 20.93 22.75
N LYS A 94 22.72 19.95 23.50
CA LYS A 94 24.03 20.11 24.16
C LYS A 94 25.14 20.36 23.15
N LEU A 95 25.17 19.59 22.06
CA LEU A 95 26.15 19.75 20.98
C LEU A 95 25.97 21.08 20.24
N MET A 96 24.73 21.49 19.96
CA MET A 96 24.44 22.77 19.31
C MET A 96 24.90 23.97 20.16
N LYS A 97 24.85 23.86 21.49
CA LYS A 97 25.27 24.89 22.46
C LYS A 97 26.75 24.85 22.79
N ASP A 98 27.48 23.84 22.33
CA ASP A 98 28.91 23.69 22.60
C ASP A 98 29.68 24.91 22.06
N LYS A 99 30.56 25.46 22.88
CA LYS A 99 31.34 26.67 22.54
C LYS A 99 32.37 26.42 21.44
N ASP A 100 32.81 25.17 21.30
CA ASP A 100 33.76 24.77 20.26
C ASP A 100 33.07 24.55 18.89
N VAL A 101 31.77 24.57 18.83
CA VAL A 101 30.98 24.48 17.59
C VAL A 101 30.69 25.88 17.06
N ASP A 102 31.25 26.24 15.90
CA ASP A 102 31.03 27.54 15.27
C ASP A 102 30.04 27.49 14.09
N LEU A 103 29.88 26.32 13.47
CA LEU A 103 29.03 26.11 12.31
C LEU A 103 28.14 24.89 12.54
N ILE A 104 26.86 25.01 12.18
CA ILE A 104 25.91 23.88 12.15
C ILE A 104 25.57 23.58 10.70
N VAL A 105 25.68 22.31 10.31
CA VAL A 105 25.29 21.81 8.99
C VAL A 105 24.04 20.95 9.11
N ASN A 106 22.94 21.41 8.48
CA ASN A 106 21.75 20.60 8.30
C ASN A 106 22.00 19.56 7.22
N ALA A 107 22.15 18.30 7.62
CA ALA A 107 22.32 17.14 6.77
C ALA A 107 21.13 16.16 6.88
N CYS A 108 19.94 16.66 7.21
CA CYS A 108 18.69 15.90 7.11
C CYS A 108 18.32 15.66 5.64
N ASP A 109 17.38 14.77 5.38
CA ASP A 109 16.98 14.40 4.01
C ASP A 109 16.61 15.66 3.18
N ALA A 110 16.88 15.62 1.87
CA ALA A 110 16.79 16.79 0.99
C ALA A 110 15.31 17.02 0.56
N GLY A 111 14.53 17.62 1.44
CA GLY A 111 13.11 17.90 1.20
C GLY A 111 12.44 18.58 2.37
N ARG A 112 11.13 18.85 2.23
CA ARG A 112 10.28 19.50 3.26
C ARG A 112 10.38 18.84 4.62
N GLU A 113 10.40 17.49 4.65
CA GLU A 113 10.40 16.73 5.89
C GLU A 113 11.71 16.92 6.66
N GLY A 114 12.86 16.77 5.99
CA GLY A 114 14.17 16.96 6.60
C GLY A 114 14.38 18.41 7.04
N GLU A 115 13.86 19.39 6.30
CA GLU A 115 13.92 20.79 6.68
C GLU A 115 13.10 21.06 7.93
N LEU A 116 11.87 20.49 8.02
CA LEU A 116 11.02 20.62 9.20
C LEU A 116 11.67 20.03 10.45
N ILE A 117 12.26 18.84 10.33
CA ILE A 117 12.96 18.19 11.45
C ILE A 117 14.07 19.10 11.98
N PHE A 118 14.89 19.61 11.09
CA PHE A 118 16.00 20.50 11.48
C PHE A 118 15.52 21.84 12.06
N ALA A 119 14.53 22.48 11.44
CA ALA A 119 13.96 23.73 11.90
C ALA A 119 13.40 23.64 13.32
N TYR A 120 12.72 22.53 13.65
CA TYR A 120 12.21 22.31 15.01
C TYR A 120 13.33 22.05 16.02
N LEU A 121 14.41 21.38 15.63
CA LEU A 121 15.58 21.20 16.48
C LEU A 121 16.28 22.56 16.76
N LEU A 122 16.45 23.36 15.72
CA LEU A 122 17.07 24.68 15.85
C LEU A 122 16.25 25.61 16.74
N GLU A 123 14.94 25.73 16.50
CA GLU A 123 14.03 26.56 17.29
C GLU A 123 14.02 26.17 18.77
N THR A 124 13.89 24.87 19.06
CA THR A 124 13.83 24.37 20.44
C THR A 124 15.18 24.45 21.16
N SER A 125 16.29 24.51 20.43
CA SER A 125 17.62 24.72 21.00
C SER A 125 17.86 26.16 21.49
N GLY A 126 17.23 27.15 20.82
CA GLY A 126 17.45 28.58 21.04
C GLY A 126 18.83 29.10 20.60
N VAL A 127 19.58 28.31 19.84
CA VAL A 127 20.93 28.66 19.37
C VAL A 127 20.86 29.58 18.15
N ARG A 128 21.79 30.53 18.05
CA ARG A 128 21.93 31.51 16.95
C ARG A 128 23.32 31.43 16.33
N LYS A 129 23.71 30.22 15.88
CA LYS A 129 24.97 30.01 15.16
C LYS A 129 24.74 30.03 13.66
N PRO A 130 25.76 30.26 12.82
CA PRO A 130 25.67 30.09 11.38
C PRO A 130 25.19 28.69 11.02
N VAL A 131 24.29 28.61 10.05
CA VAL A 131 23.71 27.35 9.56
C VAL A 131 23.99 27.24 8.07
N LYS A 132 24.47 26.07 7.64
CA LYS A 132 24.55 25.70 6.24
C LYS A 132 23.77 24.43 5.96
N ARG A 133 23.40 24.23 4.71
CA ARG A 133 22.60 23.10 4.24
C ARG A 133 23.44 22.16 3.35
N LEU A 134 23.55 20.91 3.75
CA LEU A 134 24.04 19.82 2.91
C LEU A 134 22.88 19.22 2.14
N TRP A 135 22.86 19.38 0.82
CA TRP A 135 21.80 18.86 -0.05
C TRP A 135 22.27 17.61 -0.77
N LEU A 136 21.68 16.44 -0.44
CA LEU A 136 22.10 15.13 -0.96
C LEU A 136 20.91 14.39 -1.55
N SER A 137 21.02 13.96 -2.80
CA SER A 137 20.09 13.02 -3.46
C SER A 137 20.68 11.61 -3.61
N SER A 138 21.95 11.43 -3.22
CA SER A 138 22.69 10.17 -3.26
C SER A 138 23.65 10.07 -2.08
N MET A 139 23.83 8.86 -1.55
CA MET A 139 24.72 8.57 -0.42
C MET A 139 26.05 7.96 -0.87
N THR A 140 26.43 8.09 -2.14
CA THR A 140 27.77 7.70 -2.60
C THR A 140 28.83 8.60 -1.96
N ARG A 141 30.01 8.04 -1.68
CA ARG A 141 31.13 8.81 -1.10
C ARG A 141 31.40 10.06 -1.91
N LYS A 142 31.46 9.93 -3.25
CA LYS A 142 31.73 11.04 -4.17
C LYS A 142 30.65 12.13 -4.05
N ALA A 143 29.35 11.76 -4.02
CA ALA A 143 28.28 12.72 -3.88
C ALA A 143 28.35 13.48 -2.54
N ILE A 144 28.68 12.77 -1.46
CA ILE A 144 28.88 13.39 -0.14
C ILE A 144 30.04 14.39 -0.15
N GLU A 145 31.20 13.98 -0.66
CA GLU A 145 32.42 14.86 -0.75
C GLU A 145 32.10 16.10 -1.60
N GLU A 146 31.44 15.94 -2.74
CA GLU A 146 31.05 17.04 -3.62
C GLU A 146 30.04 17.98 -2.94
N ALA A 147 29.00 17.45 -2.28
CA ALA A 147 28.01 18.27 -1.58
C ALA A 147 28.60 19.03 -0.39
N PHE A 148 29.55 18.45 0.34
CA PHE A 148 30.25 19.18 1.39
C PHE A 148 31.15 20.33 0.86
N SER A 149 31.65 20.23 -0.37
CA SER A 149 32.37 21.32 -1.02
C SER A 149 31.45 22.46 -1.52
N HIS A 150 30.12 22.20 -1.59
CA HIS A 150 29.13 23.14 -2.11
C HIS A 150 27.94 23.30 -1.14
N LEU A 151 28.23 23.51 0.15
CA LEU A 151 27.18 23.75 1.13
C LEU A 151 26.39 25.02 0.78
N ARG A 152 25.06 24.93 0.81
CA ARG A 152 24.16 26.05 0.61
C ARG A 152 24.04 26.87 1.89
N GLU A 153 23.68 28.14 1.78
CA GLU A 153 23.38 28.96 2.95
C GLU A 153 22.03 28.54 3.56
N GLY A 154 21.93 28.55 4.89
CA GLY A 154 20.70 28.17 5.58
C GLY A 154 19.51 29.07 5.22
N GLU A 155 19.76 30.34 4.93
CA GLU A 155 18.71 31.31 4.54
C GLU A 155 18.03 30.97 3.21
N GLU A 156 18.75 30.32 2.29
CA GLU A 156 18.15 29.81 1.03
C GLU A 156 17.02 28.80 1.27
N MET A 157 17.01 28.13 2.41
CA MET A 157 16.01 27.12 2.77
C MET A 157 14.78 27.72 3.43
N ARG A 158 14.72 29.02 3.67
CA ARG A 158 13.63 29.68 4.40
C ARG A 158 12.25 29.42 3.81
N LEU A 159 12.09 29.50 2.50
CA LEU A 159 10.80 29.25 1.85
C LEU A 159 10.38 27.78 1.94
N LEU A 160 11.33 26.86 1.83
CA LEU A 160 11.11 25.43 2.03
C LEU A 160 10.67 25.14 3.48
N GLU A 161 11.32 25.76 4.46
CA GLU A 161 10.94 25.68 5.87
C GLU A 161 9.52 26.23 6.10
N GLU A 162 9.18 27.39 5.53
CA GLU A 162 7.85 27.98 5.64
C GLU A 162 6.77 27.06 5.07
N ALA A 163 7.00 26.44 3.92
CA ALA A 163 6.08 25.46 3.33
C ALA A 163 5.93 24.20 4.22
N ALA A 164 7.04 23.67 4.74
CA ALA A 164 7.04 22.51 5.62
C ALA A 164 6.29 22.75 6.93
N ARG A 165 6.52 23.89 7.57
CA ARG A 165 5.79 24.32 8.79
C ARG A 165 4.30 24.51 8.50
N SER A 166 3.96 25.18 7.39
CA SER A 166 2.58 25.41 6.97
C SER A 166 1.81 24.10 6.82
N ARG A 167 2.41 23.11 6.17
CA ARG A 167 1.81 21.78 6.03
C ARG A 167 1.56 21.12 7.38
N SER A 168 2.56 21.07 8.25
CA SER A 168 2.47 20.44 9.57
C SER A 168 1.40 21.09 10.45
N GLU A 169 1.39 22.41 10.51
CA GLU A 169 0.44 23.18 11.31
C GLU A 169 -1.00 23.10 10.77
N ALA A 170 -1.17 23.14 9.44
CA ALA A 170 -2.46 22.97 8.79
C ALA A 170 -3.06 21.57 9.03
N ASP A 171 -2.27 20.52 8.90
CA ASP A 171 -2.71 19.14 9.19
C ASP A 171 -3.09 18.98 10.67
N TRP A 172 -2.38 19.64 11.60
CA TRP A 172 -2.73 19.67 13.02
C TRP A 172 -4.06 20.42 13.26
N LEU A 173 -4.22 21.64 12.72
CA LEU A 173 -5.42 22.45 12.89
C LEU A 173 -6.67 21.71 12.41
N VAL A 174 -6.65 21.26 11.16
CA VAL A 174 -7.82 20.62 10.56
C VAL A 174 -8.08 19.25 11.17
N GLY A 175 -7.05 18.41 11.27
CA GLY A 175 -7.21 17.05 11.78
C GLY A 175 -7.69 17.00 13.23
N MET A 176 -7.13 17.82 14.09
CA MET A 176 -7.49 17.87 15.51
C MET A 176 -8.89 18.46 15.71
N ASN A 177 -9.21 19.61 15.11
CA ASN A 177 -10.51 20.27 15.28
C ASN A 177 -11.65 19.47 14.66
N ALA A 178 -11.49 18.97 13.43
CA ALA A 178 -12.51 18.15 12.76
C ALA A 178 -12.75 16.83 13.52
N THR A 179 -11.69 16.17 14.00
CA THR A 179 -11.81 14.94 14.81
C THR A 179 -12.58 15.20 16.11
N ARG A 180 -12.27 16.27 16.82
CA ARG A 180 -12.97 16.62 18.08
C ARG A 180 -14.44 16.99 17.81
N ALA A 181 -14.70 17.85 16.83
CA ALA A 181 -16.06 18.28 16.46
C ALA A 181 -16.94 17.09 16.08
N ALA A 182 -16.49 16.26 15.15
CA ALA A 182 -17.22 15.06 14.73
C ALA A 182 -17.43 14.07 15.89
N SER A 183 -16.39 13.83 16.70
CA SER A 183 -16.48 12.89 17.83
C SER A 183 -17.48 13.36 18.89
N ILE A 184 -17.57 14.67 19.16
CA ILE A 184 -18.52 15.22 20.12
C ILE A 184 -19.95 15.10 19.59
N ARG A 185 -20.19 15.47 18.33
CA ARG A 185 -21.53 15.47 17.72
C ARG A 185 -22.05 14.04 17.49
N LEU A 186 -21.19 13.11 17.17
CA LEU A 186 -21.53 11.73 16.85
C LEU A 186 -21.29 10.74 18.00
N ARG A 187 -21.07 11.25 19.24
CA ARG A 187 -20.84 10.42 20.44
C ARG A 187 -21.94 9.38 20.71
N ALA A 188 -23.18 9.72 20.41
CA ALA A 188 -24.32 8.82 20.61
C ALA A 188 -24.36 7.69 19.55
N ALA A 189 -23.71 7.92 18.42
CA ALA A 189 -23.75 7.04 17.26
C ALA A 189 -22.58 6.03 17.25
N PHE A 190 -21.38 6.50 17.55
CA PHE A 190 -20.16 5.71 17.43
C PHE A 190 -19.41 5.54 18.75
N ASP A 191 -18.78 4.39 18.89
CA ASP A 191 -17.79 4.16 19.93
C ASP A 191 -16.43 4.76 19.55
N GLY A 192 -15.83 5.47 20.51
CA GLY A 192 -14.52 6.08 20.35
C GLY A 192 -14.53 7.35 19.50
N ALA A 193 -13.37 7.78 19.09
CA ALA A 193 -13.20 9.00 18.29
C ALA A 193 -13.63 8.77 16.82
N VAL A 194 -14.25 9.80 16.25
CA VAL A 194 -14.47 9.90 14.79
C VAL A 194 -13.30 10.67 14.21
N SER A 195 -12.25 9.92 13.83
CA SER A 195 -10.99 10.49 13.32
C SER A 195 -11.17 10.99 11.91
N LEU A 196 -10.89 12.28 11.68
CA LEU A 196 -10.93 12.92 10.37
C LEU A 196 -9.57 13.56 10.05
N GLY A 197 -9.25 13.74 8.79
CA GLY A 197 -8.02 14.39 8.35
C GLY A 197 -7.88 14.42 6.84
N ARG A 198 -7.08 15.35 6.35
CA ARG A 198 -6.90 15.67 4.93
C ARG A 198 -6.52 14.47 4.04
N VAL A 199 -5.77 13.53 4.55
CA VAL A 199 -5.32 12.33 3.80
C VAL A 199 -6.14 11.10 4.17
N GLN A 200 -6.46 10.94 5.45
CA GLN A 200 -7.19 9.80 5.98
C GLN A 200 -8.63 9.73 5.46
N THR A 201 -9.33 10.86 5.45
CA THR A 201 -10.76 10.90 5.09
C THR A 201 -11.01 10.65 3.59
N PRO A 202 -10.28 11.24 2.64
CA PRO A 202 -10.45 10.90 1.22
C PRO A 202 -10.02 9.46 0.91
N THR A 203 -9.01 8.92 1.60
CA THR A 203 -8.66 7.50 1.47
C THR A 203 -9.82 6.59 1.91
N LEU A 204 -10.50 6.94 3.02
CA LEU A 204 -11.71 6.23 3.45
C LEU A 204 -12.82 6.37 2.41
N ALA A 205 -13.03 7.57 1.86
CA ALA A 205 -14.05 7.83 0.85
C ALA A 205 -13.89 6.95 -0.39
N LEU A 206 -12.66 6.68 -0.85
CA LEU A 206 -12.40 5.74 -1.95
C LEU A 206 -12.95 4.34 -1.63
N VAL A 207 -12.65 3.82 -0.44
CA VAL A 207 -13.10 2.46 -0.05
C VAL A 207 -14.62 2.42 0.13
N VAL A 208 -15.21 3.45 0.74
CA VAL A 208 -16.66 3.54 0.97
C VAL A 208 -17.42 3.66 -0.34
N ARG A 209 -17.00 4.52 -1.27
CA ARG A 209 -17.64 4.66 -2.60
C ARG A 209 -17.66 3.31 -3.33
N ARG A 210 -16.52 2.60 -3.32
CA ARG A 210 -16.43 1.24 -3.90
C ARG A 210 -17.38 0.25 -3.22
N GLU A 211 -17.51 0.28 -1.91
CA GLU A 211 -18.45 -0.58 -1.19
C GLU A 211 -19.90 -0.25 -1.52
N LEU A 212 -20.26 1.04 -1.65
CA LEU A 212 -21.60 1.48 -2.05
C LEU A 212 -21.90 1.09 -3.50
N GLU A 213 -20.94 1.22 -4.42
CA GLU A 213 -21.08 0.71 -5.80
C GLU A 213 -21.39 -0.79 -5.83
N ILE A 214 -20.67 -1.58 -5.01
CA ILE A 214 -20.90 -3.03 -4.92
C ILE A 214 -22.29 -3.33 -4.35
N ARG A 215 -22.71 -2.61 -3.31
CA ARG A 215 -24.05 -2.82 -2.69
C ARG A 215 -25.20 -2.42 -3.60
N ALA A 216 -25.01 -1.40 -4.43
CA ALA A 216 -26.00 -0.92 -5.38
C ALA A 216 -25.99 -1.71 -6.70
N PHE A 217 -24.99 -2.57 -6.91
CA PHE A 217 -24.83 -3.28 -8.16
C PHE A 217 -25.93 -4.34 -8.34
N VAL A 218 -26.58 -4.29 -9.50
CA VAL A 218 -27.54 -5.30 -9.93
C VAL A 218 -26.94 -6.12 -11.06
N PRO A 219 -26.74 -7.44 -10.88
CA PRO A 219 -26.23 -8.29 -11.95
C PRO A 219 -27.20 -8.33 -13.14
N GLU A 220 -26.70 -8.12 -14.33
CA GLU A 220 -27.44 -8.24 -15.58
C GLU A 220 -26.95 -9.45 -16.37
N PRO A 221 -27.84 -10.35 -16.82
CA PRO A 221 -27.45 -11.46 -17.67
C PRO A 221 -27.06 -10.97 -19.07
N TYR A 222 -26.05 -11.58 -19.62
CA TYR A 222 -25.63 -11.42 -21.01
C TYR A 222 -25.12 -12.73 -21.57
N TRP A 223 -25.05 -12.85 -22.90
CA TRP A 223 -24.59 -14.05 -23.55
C TRP A 223 -23.33 -13.78 -24.37
N LEU A 224 -22.48 -14.79 -24.45
CA LEU A 224 -21.33 -14.86 -25.31
C LEU A 224 -21.52 -16.06 -26.23
N VAL A 225 -21.22 -15.92 -27.50
CA VAL A 225 -21.20 -17.06 -28.43
C VAL A 225 -19.76 -17.45 -28.73
N GLU A 226 -19.43 -18.72 -28.47
CA GLU A 226 -18.12 -19.31 -28.76
C GLU A 226 -18.30 -20.46 -29.73
N ALA A 227 -17.47 -20.45 -30.78
CA ALA A 227 -17.45 -21.52 -31.76
C ALA A 227 -16.08 -22.24 -31.75
N LYS A 228 -16.09 -23.55 -31.97
CA LYS A 228 -14.90 -24.39 -32.17
C LYS A 228 -14.80 -24.70 -33.63
N PHE A 229 -13.63 -24.44 -34.19
CA PHE A 229 -13.32 -24.62 -35.59
C PHE A 229 -12.26 -25.70 -35.76
N ALA A 230 -12.40 -26.49 -36.84
CA ALA A 230 -11.39 -27.40 -37.32
C ALA A 230 -10.91 -26.96 -38.70
N ALA A 231 -9.65 -26.59 -38.81
CA ALA A 231 -8.98 -26.34 -40.08
C ALA A 231 -8.47 -27.67 -40.69
N THR A 232 -7.98 -27.63 -41.91
CA THR A 232 -7.45 -28.80 -42.62
C THR A 232 -6.48 -29.60 -41.73
N GLY A 233 -6.66 -30.95 -41.66
CA GLY A 233 -5.84 -31.81 -40.82
C GLY A 233 -6.19 -31.77 -39.31
N GLU A 234 -7.46 -31.51 -38.98
CA GLU A 234 -7.98 -31.51 -37.57
C GLU A 234 -7.28 -30.51 -36.64
N ARG A 235 -6.82 -29.39 -37.18
CA ARG A 235 -6.22 -28.33 -36.38
C ARG A 235 -7.31 -27.53 -35.69
N LEU A 236 -7.51 -27.74 -34.41
CA LEU A 236 -8.59 -27.15 -33.61
C LEU A 236 -8.21 -25.78 -33.03
N TYR A 237 -9.15 -24.86 -33.07
CA TYR A 237 -9.08 -23.57 -32.33
C TYR A 237 -10.48 -23.04 -32.00
N SER A 238 -10.57 -22.08 -31.09
CA SER A 238 -11.86 -21.51 -30.69
C SER A 238 -11.91 -20.00 -30.98
N GLY A 239 -13.06 -19.54 -31.41
CA GLY A 239 -13.31 -18.12 -31.63
C GLY A 239 -14.55 -17.64 -30.89
N ARG A 240 -14.52 -16.38 -30.47
CA ARG A 240 -15.65 -15.72 -29.84
C ARG A 240 -16.29 -14.72 -30.82
N TYR A 241 -17.61 -14.71 -30.87
CA TYR A 241 -18.36 -13.78 -31.68
C TYR A 241 -17.99 -12.32 -31.43
N LEU A 242 -17.78 -11.55 -32.50
CA LEU A 242 -17.25 -10.18 -32.46
C LEU A 242 -18.36 -9.09 -32.44
N GLY A 243 -19.58 -9.40 -32.86
CA GLY A 243 -20.63 -8.40 -33.08
C GLY A 243 -21.16 -7.69 -31.82
N GLY A 244 -20.77 -8.13 -30.62
CA GLY A 244 -21.11 -7.47 -29.38
C GLY A 244 -20.40 -8.08 -28.17
N LYS A 245 -19.96 -7.22 -27.22
CA LYS A 245 -19.37 -7.71 -25.96
C LYS A 245 -20.38 -8.34 -25.00
N ARG A 246 -21.66 -7.97 -25.16
CA ARG A 246 -22.77 -8.42 -24.31
C ARG A 246 -24.02 -8.45 -25.20
N ILE A 247 -24.45 -9.62 -25.61
CA ILE A 247 -25.63 -9.82 -26.45
C ILE A 247 -26.78 -10.40 -25.65
N LYS A 248 -28.00 -10.26 -26.15
CA LYS A 248 -29.19 -10.82 -25.54
C LYS A 248 -29.35 -12.29 -25.89
N GLU A 249 -30.18 -13.01 -25.15
CA GLU A 249 -30.41 -14.46 -25.32
C GLU A 249 -30.89 -14.80 -26.72
N ASP A 250 -31.92 -14.08 -27.21
CA ASP A 250 -32.48 -14.30 -28.54
C ASP A 250 -31.48 -14.10 -29.66
N GLU A 251 -30.64 -13.08 -29.55
CA GLU A 251 -29.57 -12.79 -30.49
C GLU A 251 -28.52 -13.91 -30.48
N ALA A 252 -28.11 -14.35 -29.29
CA ALA A 252 -27.19 -15.47 -29.14
C ALA A 252 -27.74 -16.77 -29.74
N ALA A 253 -29.00 -17.06 -29.49
CA ALA A 253 -29.68 -18.24 -30.04
C ALA A 253 -29.79 -18.17 -31.57
N GLY A 254 -30.06 -16.99 -32.12
CA GLY A 254 -30.05 -16.75 -33.57
C GLY A 254 -28.70 -17.06 -34.20
N ILE A 255 -27.61 -16.51 -33.64
CA ILE A 255 -26.25 -16.74 -34.13
C ILE A 255 -25.88 -18.23 -34.05
N VAL A 256 -26.19 -18.90 -32.95
CA VAL A 256 -25.92 -20.33 -32.79
C VAL A 256 -26.64 -21.13 -33.89
N LYS A 257 -27.90 -20.83 -34.17
CA LYS A 257 -28.69 -21.49 -35.22
C LYS A 257 -28.07 -21.27 -36.62
N ASP A 258 -27.67 -20.04 -36.92
CA ASP A 258 -27.16 -19.66 -38.23
C ASP A 258 -25.77 -20.26 -38.51
N VAL A 259 -24.96 -20.48 -37.48
CA VAL A 259 -23.55 -20.88 -37.58
C VAL A 259 -23.39 -22.41 -37.43
N THR A 260 -24.29 -23.07 -36.71
CA THR A 260 -24.15 -24.53 -36.43
C THR A 260 -24.07 -25.36 -37.70
N GLY A 261 -22.99 -26.13 -37.86
CA GLY A 261 -22.77 -27.02 -39.00
C GLY A 261 -22.46 -26.29 -40.31
N GLN A 262 -22.34 -24.98 -40.32
CA GLN A 262 -21.98 -24.22 -41.52
C GLN A 262 -20.45 -24.16 -41.67
N PRO A 263 -19.96 -24.23 -42.91
CA PRO A 263 -18.53 -24.00 -43.19
C PRO A 263 -18.17 -22.53 -42.92
N GLY A 264 -16.95 -22.32 -42.47
CA GLY A 264 -16.40 -20.99 -42.26
C GLY A 264 -15.11 -20.78 -43.06
N THR A 265 -14.67 -19.56 -43.18
CA THR A 265 -13.40 -19.19 -43.81
C THR A 265 -12.63 -18.25 -42.90
N ILE A 266 -11.32 -18.41 -42.81
CA ILE A 266 -10.44 -17.45 -42.11
C ILE A 266 -10.31 -16.20 -42.99
N THR A 267 -11.13 -15.20 -42.71
CA THR A 267 -11.19 -13.96 -43.50
C THR A 267 -10.05 -13.00 -43.19
N LYS A 268 -9.49 -13.08 -41.98
CA LYS A 268 -8.38 -12.23 -41.58
C LYS A 268 -7.43 -12.98 -40.64
N LEU A 269 -6.12 -12.86 -40.91
CA LEU A 269 -5.07 -13.33 -40.05
C LEU A 269 -3.98 -12.27 -39.92
N GLU A 270 -3.84 -11.72 -38.74
CA GLU A 270 -2.85 -10.69 -38.41
C GLU A 270 -1.85 -11.25 -37.40
N LYS A 271 -0.57 -11.16 -37.74
CA LYS A 271 0.53 -11.44 -36.81
C LYS A 271 1.24 -10.14 -36.50
N LYS A 272 1.39 -9.81 -35.22
CA LYS A 272 2.05 -8.60 -34.77
C LYS A 272 3.06 -8.91 -33.69
N GLU A 273 4.27 -8.40 -33.86
CA GLU A 273 5.26 -8.39 -32.80
C GLU A 273 4.86 -7.37 -31.71
N GLU A 274 4.76 -7.81 -30.48
CA GLU A 274 4.54 -6.96 -29.31
C GLU A 274 5.77 -7.01 -28.42
N ARG A 275 6.31 -5.85 -28.09
CA ARG A 275 7.45 -5.71 -27.17
C ARG A 275 6.97 -5.24 -25.82
N GLU A 276 7.33 -5.97 -24.79
CA GLU A 276 7.05 -5.65 -23.40
C GLU A 276 8.34 -5.24 -22.70
N SER A 277 8.47 -3.95 -22.40
CA SER A 277 9.64 -3.41 -21.73
C SER A 277 9.67 -3.81 -20.25
N PRO A 278 10.89 -3.96 -19.65
CA PRO A 278 11.01 -4.19 -18.22
C PRO A 278 10.42 -3.03 -17.43
N GLN A 279 9.83 -3.36 -16.30
CA GLN A 279 9.29 -2.34 -15.42
C GLN A 279 10.42 -1.52 -14.76
N LEU A 280 10.15 -0.25 -14.45
CA LEU A 280 11.07 0.63 -13.74
C LEU A 280 11.47 0.04 -12.37
N LEU A 281 12.55 0.52 -11.79
CA LEU A 281 12.97 0.16 -10.44
C LEU A 281 11.86 0.42 -9.41
N TYR A 282 12.01 -0.09 -8.21
CA TYR A 282 11.04 0.12 -7.17
C TYR A 282 11.22 1.45 -6.46
N ASP A 283 10.10 2.17 -6.32
CA ASP A 283 9.82 3.02 -5.18
C ASP A 283 9.11 2.20 -4.07
N LEU A 284 8.85 2.80 -2.93
CA LEU A 284 8.19 2.08 -1.83
C LEU A 284 6.78 1.61 -2.22
N THR A 285 5.99 2.45 -2.89
CA THR A 285 4.60 2.14 -3.24
C THR A 285 4.52 0.96 -4.20
N SER A 286 5.33 0.96 -5.27
CA SER A 286 5.35 -0.14 -6.23
C SER A 286 5.87 -1.45 -5.61
N LEU A 287 6.84 -1.38 -4.70
CA LEU A 287 7.31 -2.53 -3.94
C LEU A 287 6.20 -3.11 -3.05
N GLN A 288 5.48 -2.26 -2.32
CA GLN A 288 4.35 -2.67 -1.48
C GLN A 288 3.22 -3.29 -2.31
N ARG A 289 2.88 -2.69 -3.46
CA ARG A 289 1.85 -3.22 -4.38
C ARG A 289 2.25 -4.59 -4.91
N HIS A 290 3.48 -4.75 -5.37
CA HIS A 290 3.95 -6.02 -5.92
C HIS A 290 4.02 -7.12 -4.85
N ALA A 291 4.54 -6.81 -3.64
CA ALA A 291 4.57 -7.74 -2.52
C ALA A 291 3.15 -8.14 -2.04
N ASN A 292 2.18 -7.22 -2.10
CA ASN A 292 0.78 -7.54 -1.78
C ASN A 292 0.17 -8.46 -2.84
N THR A 293 0.43 -8.20 -4.13
CA THR A 293 -0.09 -9.02 -5.23
C THR A 293 0.47 -10.44 -5.18
N LEU A 294 1.77 -10.62 -5.00
CA LEU A 294 2.40 -11.94 -5.01
C LEU A 294 2.21 -12.69 -3.68
N PHE A 295 2.48 -12.04 -2.56
CA PHE A 295 2.59 -12.70 -1.26
C PHE A 295 1.43 -12.38 -0.31
N GLY A 296 0.52 -11.48 -0.67
CA GLY A 296 -0.53 -10.98 0.24
C GLY A 296 0.03 -10.16 1.41
N PHE A 297 1.24 -9.60 1.30
CA PHE A 297 1.82 -8.78 2.35
C PHE A 297 1.06 -7.46 2.48
N SER A 298 0.80 -7.03 3.71
CA SER A 298 0.33 -5.67 3.92
C SER A 298 1.45 -4.66 3.62
N ALA A 299 1.06 -3.43 3.28
CA ALA A 299 2.01 -2.33 3.06
C ALA A 299 2.93 -2.12 4.26
N ARG A 300 2.39 -2.23 5.48
CA ARG A 300 3.16 -2.17 6.73
C ARG A 300 4.18 -3.30 6.85
N ARG A 301 3.78 -4.55 6.52
CA ARG A 301 4.65 -5.72 6.57
C ARG A 301 5.80 -5.59 5.58
N THR A 302 5.50 -5.15 4.36
CA THR A 302 6.51 -4.89 3.32
C THR A 302 7.51 -3.82 3.75
N LEU A 303 7.02 -2.70 4.31
CA LEU A 303 7.89 -1.63 4.81
C LEU A 303 8.77 -2.12 5.96
N ALA A 304 8.23 -2.90 6.90
CA ALA A 304 9.01 -3.43 8.02
C ALA A 304 10.15 -4.34 7.54
N ALA A 305 9.89 -5.23 6.57
CA ALA A 305 10.91 -6.08 5.98
C ALA A 305 11.98 -5.25 5.22
N ALA A 306 11.55 -4.28 4.42
CA ALA A 306 12.46 -3.39 3.70
C ALA A 306 13.33 -2.54 4.65
N GLN A 307 12.76 -2.05 5.76
CA GLN A 307 13.54 -1.32 6.77
C GLN A 307 14.62 -2.19 7.41
N LYS A 308 14.34 -3.43 7.76
CA LYS A 308 15.35 -4.36 8.29
C LYS A 308 16.43 -4.66 7.27
N LEU A 309 16.07 -4.86 6.00
CA LEU A 309 17.03 -5.04 4.91
C LEU A 309 17.98 -3.83 4.80
N TYR A 310 17.47 -2.62 5.00
CA TYR A 310 18.26 -1.40 4.98
C TYR A 310 19.06 -1.18 6.28
N GLU A 311 18.41 -1.30 7.45
CA GLU A 311 18.99 -0.89 8.74
C GLU A 311 19.91 -1.96 9.33
N GLU A 312 19.49 -3.24 9.31
CA GLU A 312 20.19 -4.35 9.94
C GLU A 312 21.12 -5.07 8.96
N HIS A 313 20.59 -5.48 7.80
CA HIS A 313 21.36 -6.24 6.80
C HIS A 313 22.19 -5.37 5.87
N LYS A 314 21.90 -4.07 5.73
CA LYS A 314 22.53 -3.18 4.75
C LYS A 314 22.44 -3.68 3.30
N ALA A 315 21.45 -4.51 3.00
CA ALA A 315 21.33 -5.25 1.76
C ALA A 315 20.62 -4.48 0.63
N ILE A 316 19.83 -3.46 0.96
CA ILE A 316 19.18 -2.57 0.00
C ILE A 316 19.41 -1.11 0.35
N THR A 317 19.16 -0.21 -0.60
CA THR A 317 19.18 1.24 -0.40
C THR A 317 17.95 1.69 0.40
N TYR A 318 17.88 2.98 0.75
CA TYR A 318 16.82 3.52 1.60
C TYR A 318 15.42 3.27 1.01
N PRO A 319 14.52 2.58 1.74
CA PRO A 319 13.28 2.11 1.13
C PRO A 319 12.14 3.14 1.07
N ARG A 320 12.24 4.28 1.78
CA ARG A 320 11.17 5.29 1.77
C ARG A 320 11.41 6.34 0.69
N THR A 321 11.37 5.94 -0.55
CA THR A 321 11.57 6.79 -1.72
C THR A 321 10.32 6.78 -2.62
N ASN A 322 10.07 7.89 -3.31
CA ASN A 322 9.10 8.04 -4.39
C ASN A 322 9.73 7.85 -5.77
N SER A 323 11.06 7.82 -5.85
CA SER A 323 11.76 7.69 -7.13
C SER A 323 11.89 6.24 -7.58
N ARG A 324 11.77 6.05 -8.90
CA ARG A 324 12.02 4.80 -9.62
C ARG A 324 13.26 4.88 -10.50
N PHE A 325 14.09 5.90 -10.28
CA PHE A 325 15.27 6.20 -11.08
C PHE A 325 16.52 6.27 -10.20
N LEU A 326 17.66 6.10 -10.83
CA LEU A 326 18.98 6.34 -10.24
C LEU A 326 19.49 7.71 -10.66
N THR A 327 20.46 8.24 -9.92
CA THR A 327 21.20 9.45 -10.25
C THR A 327 22.40 9.15 -11.14
N SER A 328 22.91 10.15 -11.84
CA SER A 328 24.02 10.00 -12.78
C SER A 328 25.33 9.57 -12.11
N ASP A 329 25.58 9.95 -10.85
CA ASP A 329 26.73 9.53 -10.06
C ASP A 329 26.72 8.02 -9.73
N MET A 330 25.56 7.37 -9.77
CA MET A 330 25.40 5.94 -9.52
C MET A 330 25.68 5.05 -10.74
N ILE A 331 25.90 5.63 -11.92
CA ILE A 331 26.17 4.83 -13.14
C ILE A 331 27.34 3.86 -12.94
N GLY A 332 28.41 4.33 -12.29
CA GLY A 332 29.59 3.53 -11.97
C GLY A 332 29.34 2.37 -11.00
N GLU A 333 28.26 2.44 -10.21
CA GLU A 333 27.91 1.44 -9.21
C GLU A 333 27.07 0.28 -9.78
N ILE A 334 26.45 0.44 -10.96
CA ILE A 334 25.50 -0.54 -11.52
C ILE A 334 26.16 -1.90 -11.76
N LYS A 335 27.24 -1.95 -12.53
CA LYS A 335 27.95 -3.23 -12.82
C LYS A 335 28.58 -3.87 -11.59
N PRO A 336 29.27 -3.11 -10.70
CA PRO A 336 29.76 -3.68 -9.44
C PRO A 336 28.64 -4.26 -8.55
N THR A 337 27.47 -3.59 -8.47
CA THR A 337 26.34 -4.09 -7.72
C THR A 337 25.76 -5.37 -8.37
N ALA A 338 25.62 -5.41 -9.70
CA ALA A 338 25.21 -6.61 -10.41
C ALA A 338 26.19 -7.78 -10.17
N ALA A 339 27.50 -7.52 -10.23
CA ALA A 339 28.52 -8.53 -9.94
C ALA A 339 28.42 -9.06 -8.50
N HIS A 340 28.17 -8.16 -7.53
CA HIS A 340 28.02 -8.53 -6.12
C HIS A 340 26.81 -9.46 -5.90
N VAL A 341 25.63 -9.10 -6.37
CA VAL A 341 24.44 -9.94 -6.22
C VAL A 341 24.55 -11.26 -7.00
N GLY A 342 25.29 -11.25 -8.11
CA GLY A 342 25.57 -12.42 -8.94
C GLY A 342 26.46 -13.50 -8.28
N ARG A 343 27.06 -13.23 -7.09
CA ARG A 343 27.74 -14.24 -6.28
C ARG A 343 26.76 -15.31 -5.78
N SER A 344 25.49 -14.97 -5.64
CA SER A 344 24.45 -15.93 -5.35
C SER A 344 24.02 -16.63 -6.66
N GLU A 345 24.02 -17.97 -6.66
CA GLU A 345 23.62 -18.79 -7.81
C GLU A 345 22.26 -18.39 -8.37
N ARG A 346 21.33 -18.04 -7.48
CA ARG A 346 19.97 -17.58 -7.81
C ARG A 346 19.92 -16.41 -8.77
N TYR A 347 20.91 -15.51 -8.72
CA TYR A 347 20.96 -14.28 -9.53
C TYR A 347 22.07 -14.31 -10.59
N ALA A 348 22.91 -15.34 -10.59
CA ALA A 348 24.14 -15.41 -11.37
C ALA A 348 23.92 -15.17 -12.88
N LYS A 349 22.88 -15.80 -13.48
CA LYS A 349 22.57 -15.65 -14.91
C LYS A 349 22.23 -14.19 -15.26
N GLY A 350 21.29 -13.60 -14.54
CA GLY A 350 20.86 -12.21 -14.78
C GLY A 350 21.99 -11.20 -14.54
N ALA A 351 22.77 -11.41 -13.47
CA ALA A 351 23.93 -10.58 -13.16
C ALA A 351 25.04 -10.66 -14.21
N ALA A 352 25.35 -11.87 -14.69
CA ALA A 352 26.35 -12.07 -15.73
C ALA A 352 25.98 -11.35 -17.04
N PHE A 353 24.71 -11.30 -17.38
CA PHE A 353 24.24 -10.53 -18.53
C PHE A 353 24.56 -9.04 -18.36
N VAL A 354 24.18 -8.45 -17.23
CA VAL A 354 24.40 -7.00 -16.94
C VAL A 354 25.89 -6.65 -16.92
N THR A 355 26.73 -7.49 -16.28
CA THR A 355 28.17 -7.22 -16.14
C THR A 355 28.92 -7.29 -17.45
N ARG A 356 28.46 -8.14 -18.41
CA ARG A 356 29.07 -8.32 -19.74
C ARG A 356 28.65 -7.28 -20.76
N MET A 357 27.61 -6.48 -20.49
CA MET A 357 27.16 -5.45 -21.44
C MET A 357 28.27 -4.41 -21.67
N ASP A 358 28.55 -4.09 -22.90
CA ASP A 358 29.45 -2.97 -23.23
C ASP A 358 28.80 -1.63 -22.85
N LYS A 359 27.52 -1.45 -23.20
CA LYS A 359 26.75 -0.23 -22.94
C LYS A 359 25.43 -0.57 -22.22
N LEU A 360 25.24 0.06 -21.05
CA LEU A 360 23.99 -0.07 -20.29
C LEU A 360 22.85 0.79 -20.90
N PRO A 361 21.59 0.33 -20.83
CA PRO A 361 20.42 1.09 -21.33
C PRO A 361 20.03 2.17 -20.32
N LEU A 362 20.88 3.18 -20.09
CA LEU A 362 20.73 4.18 -19.04
C LEU A 362 19.48 5.05 -19.15
N GLY A 363 18.98 5.29 -20.35
CA GLY A 363 17.86 6.19 -20.58
C GLY A 363 16.55 5.82 -19.85
N ARG A 364 16.37 4.54 -19.49
CA ARG A 364 15.21 4.08 -18.70
C ARG A 364 15.49 3.97 -17.20
N VAL A 365 16.75 4.14 -16.78
CA VAL A 365 17.18 3.86 -15.40
C VAL A 365 17.67 5.11 -14.68
N VAL A 366 18.34 6.02 -15.39
CA VAL A 366 19.00 7.22 -14.83
C VAL A 366 18.23 8.46 -15.22
N ASN A 367 17.80 9.25 -14.23
CA ASN A 367 17.15 10.53 -14.44
C ASN A 367 17.24 11.40 -13.18
N ASP A 368 18.24 12.29 -13.11
CA ASP A 368 18.47 13.16 -11.94
C ASP A 368 17.28 14.06 -11.61
N LYS A 369 16.52 14.51 -12.61
CA LYS A 369 15.35 15.37 -12.40
C LYS A 369 14.17 14.66 -11.74
N ARG A 370 14.16 13.33 -11.73
CA ARG A 370 13.14 12.48 -11.11
C ARG A 370 13.61 11.82 -9.82
N VAL A 371 14.72 12.29 -9.28
CA VAL A 371 15.21 11.91 -7.95
C VAL A 371 15.23 13.17 -7.11
N GLU A 372 14.28 13.28 -6.20
CA GLU A 372 14.17 14.39 -5.25
C GLU A 372 15.09 14.15 -4.04
N ASP A 373 14.61 13.35 -3.08
CA ASP A 373 15.31 13.07 -1.83
C ASP A 373 16.17 11.83 -1.91
N HIS A 374 15.65 10.77 -2.50
CA HIS A 374 16.31 9.45 -2.59
C HIS A 374 16.04 8.79 -3.93
N HIS A 375 17.06 8.13 -4.47
CA HIS A 375 16.93 7.30 -5.66
C HIS A 375 16.13 6.01 -5.40
N ALA A 376 15.83 5.26 -6.45
CA ALA A 376 15.10 3.99 -6.39
C ALA A 376 15.73 2.97 -5.42
N ILE A 377 14.90 2.03 -4.96
CA ILE A 377 15.32 0.91 -4.12
C ILE A 377 16.07 -0.11 -4.96
N ILE A 378 17.36 -0.32 -4.66
CA ILE A 378 18.22 -1.29 -5.31
C ILE A 378 19.05 -2.07 -4.27
N PRO A 379 19.61 -3.25 -4.61
CA PRO A 379 20.55 -3.92 -3.74
C PRO A 379 21.84 -3.11 -3.57
N THR A 380 22.54 -3.33 -2.46
CA THR A 380 23.83 -2.70 -2.16
C THR A 380 24.99 -3.68 -2.38
N ARG A 381 26.22 -3.17 -2.28
CA ARG A 381 27.46 -3.99 -2.26
C ARG A 381 27.94 -4.34 -0.86
N SER A 382 27.19 -3.96 0.17
CA SER A 382 27.54 -4.33 1.54
C SER A 382 27.52 -5.85 1.70
N GLU A 383 28.51 -6.38 2.39
CA GLU A 383 28.54 -7.81 2.70
C GLU A 383 27.37 -8.12 3.65
N HIS A 384 26.55 -9.06 3.24
CA HIS A 384 25.39 -9.54 4.02
C HIS A 384 25.17 -11.02 3.78
N ASP A 385 24.62 -11.67 4.79
CA ASP A 385 24.38 -13.11 4.77
C ASP A 385 22.89 -13.37 4.50
N LEU A 386 22.59 -13.87 3.31
CA LEU A 386 21.20 -14.18 2.90
C LEU A 386 20.55 -15.23 3.80
N THR A 387 21.31 -16.10 4.46
CA THR A 387 20.78 -17.14 5.36
C THR A 387 20.26 -16.58 6.69
N LYS A 388 20.71 -15.38 7.06
CA LYS A 388 20.26 -14.68 8.27
C LYS A 388 19.01 -13.85 8.05
N MET A 389 18.57 -13.70 6.81
CA MET A 389 17.33 -12.99 6.49
C MET A 389 16.12 -13.83 6.86
N GLY A 390 15.16 -13.20 7.52
CA GLY A 390 13.86 -13.83 7.74
C GLY A 390 13.09 -14.06 6.43
N PRO A 391 12.02 -14.87 6.45
CA PRO A 391 11.27 -15.20 5.22
C PRO A 391 10.71 -13.97 4.49
N ASP A 392 10.27 -12.95 5.21
CA ASP A 392 9.75 -11.72 4.62
C ASP A 392 10.86 -10.89 3.99
N GLU A 393 11.98 -10.77 4.68
CA GLU A 393 13.17 -10.06 4.22
C GLU A 393 13.73 -10.71 2.95
N SER A 394 13.86 -12.04 2.92
CA SER A 394 14.30 -12.78 1.74
C SER A 394 13.41 -12.55 0.53
N ARG A 395 12.07 -12.54 0.71
CA ARG A 395 11.12 -12.28 -0.38
C ARG A 395 11.25 -10.86 -0.91
N ILE A 396 11.36 -9.87 -0.04
CA ILE A 396 11.51 -8.46 -0.46
C ILE A 396 12.86 -8.25 -1.13
N TYR A 397 13.94 -8.83 -0.60
CA TYR A 397 15.26 -8.77 -1.23
C TYR A 397 15.27 -9.38 -2.63
N ASP A 398 14.60 -10.53 -2.81
CA ASP A 398 14.45 -11.18 -4.11
C ASP A 398 13.73 -10.29 -5.12
N LEU A 399 12.61 -9.66 -4.73
CA LEU A 399 11.89 -8.72 -5.60
C LEU A 399 12.80 -7.57 -6.05
N VAL A 400 13.49 -6.94 -5.09
CA VAL A 400 14.37 -5.80 -5.37
C VAL A 400 15.51 -6.20 -6.28
N THR A 401 16.16 -7.33 -6.01
CA THR A 401 17.31 -7.80 -6.79
C THR A 401 16.91 -8.21 -8.21
N LYS A 402 15.84 -8.97 -8.36
CA LYS A 402 15.33 -9.35 -9.69
C LYS A 402 14.92 -8.12 -10.52
N ARG A 403 14.24 -7.15 -9.91
CA ARG A 403 13.84 -5.92 -10.59
C ARG A 403 15.05 -5.10 -11.03
N PHE A 404 16.06 -5.00 -10.17
CA PHE A 404 17.32 -4.32 -10.47
C PHE A 404 18.07 -4.98 -11.66
N LEU A 405 18.10 -6.30 -11.72
CA LEU A 405 18.73 -6.98 -12.85
C LEU A 405 17.87 -6.88 -14.12
N ALA A 406 16.57 -7.11 -14.00
CA ALA A 406 15.64 -7.17 -15.12
C ALA A 406 15.60 -5.87 -15.95
N ILE A 407 15.73 -4.70 -15.30
CA ILE A 407 15.62 -3.40 -16.01
C ILE A 407 16.73 -3.20 -17.05
N PHE A 408 17.84 -3.90 -16.95
CA PHE A 408 18.95 -3.85 -17.91
C PHE A 408 18.82 -4.88 -19.04
N HIS A 409 17.88 -5.82 -18.93
CA HIS A 409 17.65 -6.82 -19.98
C HIS A 409 16.81 -6.21 -21.12
N PRO A 410 16.87 -6.81 -22.33
CA PRO A 410 16.06 -6.38 -23.45
C PRO A 410 14.56 -6.60 -23.16
N ASP A 411 13.73 -5.98 -23.98
CA ASP A 411 12.30 -6.18 -23.95
C ASP A 411 11.97 -7.66 -24.19
N ALA A 412 10.91 -8.16 -23.57
CA ALA A 412 10.32 -9.43 -23.94
C ALA A 412 9.54 -9.28 -25.24
N VAL A 413 9.73 -10.19 -26.18
CA VAL A 413 9.10 -10.15 -27.50
C VAL A 413 8.07 -11.25 -27.58
N PHE A 414 6.85 -10.87 -27.96
CA PHE A 414 5.74 -11.78 -28.18
C PHE A 414 5.27 -11.65 -29.63
N GLU A 415 4.87 -12.77 -30.23
CA GLU A 415 4.03 -12.76 -31.41
C GLU A 415 2.57 -12.85 -30.95
N ARG A 416 1.78 -11.83 -31.26
CA ARG A 416 0.34 -11.85 -31.10
C ARG A 416 -0.32 -12.15 -32.42
N THR A 417 -1.04 -13.26 -32.49
CA THR A 417 -1.85 -13.65 -33.64
C THR A 417 -3.31 -13.34 -33.35
N ARG A 418 -3.96 -12.64 -34.30
CA ARG A 418 -5.40 -12.39 -34.30
C ARG A 418 -5.99 -12.99 -35.54
N ILE A 419 -7.05 -13.77 -35.36
CA ILE A 419 -7.75 -14.45 -36.45
C ILE A 419 -9.21 -14.02 -36.42
N GLU A 420 -9.77 -13.70 -37.58
CA GLU A 420 -11.20 -13.53 -37.75
C GLU A 420 -11.68 -14.61 -38.70
N THR A 421 -12.59 -15.45 -38.20
CA THR A 421 -13.25 -16.53 -38.95
C THR A 421 -14.67 -16.11 -39.19
N THR A 422 -15.08 -16.07 -40.42
CA THR A 422 -16.45 -15.74 -40.82
C THR A 422 -17.20 -17.03 -41.16
N VAL A 423 -18.36 -17.21 -40.53
CA VAL A 423 -19.30 -18.30 -40.81
C VAL A 423 -20.64 -17.66 -41.07
N ALA A 424 -21.24 -17.94 -42.25
CA ALA A 424 -22.37 -17.18 -42.76
C ALA A 424 -22.01 -15.66 -42.77
N GLU A 425 -22.76 -14.84 -42.02
CA GLU A 425 -22.48 -13.40 -41.86
C GLU A 425 -21.83 -13.06 -40.50
N HIS A 426 -21.53 -14.08 -39.68
CA HIS A 426 -21.05 -13.90 -38.33
C HIS A 426 -19.52 -14.02 -38.24
N VAL A 427 -18.88 -13.03 -37.61
CA VAL A 427 -17.43 -12.99 -37.42
C VAL A 427 -17.04 -13.42 -36.02
N PHE A 428 -16.14 -14.39 -35.94
CA PHE A 428 -15.56 -14.89 -34.71
C PHE A 428 -14.10 -14.50 -34.60
N ARG A 429 -13.69 -13.94 -33.47
CA ARG A 429 -12.30 -13.56 -33.18
C ARG A 429 -11.63 -14.58 -32.29
N THR A 430 -10.44 -14.96 -32.69
CA THR A 430 -9.51 -15.78 -31.93
C THR A 430 -8.23 -14.97 -31.69
N SER A 431 -7.65 -15.07 -30.49
CA SER A 431 -6.37 -14.46 -30.15
C SER A 431 -5.40 -15.50 -29.59
N GLY A 432 -4.15 -15.42 -30.00
CA GLY A 432 -3.06 -16.19 -29.43
C GLY A 432 -1.84 -15.31 -29.18
N ARG A 433 -1.08 -15.61 -28.14
CA ARG A 433 0.14 -14.90 -27.79
C ARG A 433 1.23 -15.89 -27.45
N ILE A 434 2.34 -15.82 -28.16
CA ILE A 434 3.48 -16.72 -27.99
C ILE A 434 4.70 -15.88 -27.63
N LEU A 435 5.42 -16.29 -26.58
CA LEU A 435 6.69 -15.67 -26.18
C LEU A 435 7.78 -16.12 -27.18
N ILE A 436 8.34 -15.17 -27.93
CA ILE A 436 9.43 -15.39 -28.89
C ILE A 436 10.80 -15.21 -28.22
N GLU A 437 10.95 -14.09 -27.51
CA GLU A 437 12.18 -13.78 -26.75
C GLU A 437 11.82 -13.44 -25.32
N ALA A 438 12.36 -14.18 -24.36
CA ALA A 438 12.06 -13.97 -22.95
C ALA A 438 12.52 -12.61 -22.42
N GLY A 439 13.60 -12.05 -22.97
CA GLY A 439 14.13 -10.76 -22.54
C GLY A 439 14.30 -10.67 -21.02
N TRP A 440 13.78 -9.60 -20.43
CA TRP A 440 13.84 -9.35 -18.99
C TRP A 440 13.09 -10.41 -18.14
N LYS A 441 12.11 -11.11 -18.72
CA LYS A 441 11.35 -12.17 -18.01
C LYS A 441 12.24 -13.36 -17.62
N SER A 442 13.34 -13.59 -18.33
CA SER A 442 14.31 -14.64 -18.02
C SER A 442 14.93 -14.49 -16.61
N VAL A 443 14.96 -13.26 -16.06
CA VAL A 443 15.45 -12.99 -14.69
C VAL A 443 14.52 -13.57 -13.61
N TYR A 444 13.22 -13.68 -13.91
CA TYR A 444 12.21 -14.17 -12.97
C TYR A 444 12.01 -15.68 -12.97
N GLY A 445 12.59 -16.38 -13.97
CA GLY A 445 12.45 -17.84 -14.15
C GLY A 445 11.14 -18.23 -14.83
N GLU A 446 10.91 -19.55 -14.94
CA GLU A 446 9.76 -20.12 -15.64
C GLU A 446 8.41 -19.84 -14.94
N GLU A 447 8.42 -19.61 -13.64
CA GLU A 447 7.21 -19.31 -12.86
C GLU A 447 6.49 -18.02 -13.31
N SER A 448 7.19 -17.08 -13.94
CA SER A 448 6.60 -15.83 -14.44
C SER A 448 5.86 -15.99 -15.78
N GLN A 449 5.90 -17.14 -16.39
CA GLN A 449 5.24 -17.39 -17.69
C GLN A 449 3.74 -17.65 -17.57
N SER A 450 3.20 -17.82 -16.36
CA SER A 450 1.81 -18.23 -16.11
C SER A 450 0.89 -17.13 -15.58
N GLU A 451 1.21 -15.85 -15.71
CA GLU A 451 0.21 -14.80 -15.50
C GLU A 451 -0.85 -14.89 -16.60
N LYS A 452 -1.84 -15.76 -16.37
CA LYS A 452 -3.09 -15.77 -17.12
C LYS A 452 -3.77 -14.42 -16.89
N ALA A 453 -3.74 -13.58 -17.89
CA ALA A 453 -4.70 -12.49 -17.99
C ALA A 453 -6.08 -13.13 -18.15
N GLU A 454 -6.83 -13.27 -17.07
CA GLU A 454 -8.27 -13.46 -17.12
C GLU A 454 -8.88 -12.15 -17.62
N ASP A 455 -8.84 -11.95 -18.93
CA ASP A 455 -9.59 -10.91 -19.59
C ASP A 455 -10.83 -11.55 -20.22
N ASP A 456 -11.99 -10.91 -20.10
CA ASP A 456 -13.28 -11.33 -20.70
C ASP A 456 -13.21 -11.44 -22.25
N SER A 457 -12.06 -11.14 -22.86
CA SER A 457 -11.82 -11.19 -24.30
C SER A 457 -11.53 -12.57 -24.88
N GLY A 458 -11.68 -13.68 -24.09
CA GLY A 458 -11.29 -15.02 -24.51
C GLY A 458 -9.76 -15.15 -24.44
N GLY A 459 -9.25 -15.79 -23.40
CA GLY A 459 -7.80 -15.86 -23.11
C GLY A 459 -6.96 -16.25 -24.33
N ASP A 460 -5.70 -15.81 -24.35
CA ASP A 460 -4.75 -16.18 -25.39
C ASP A 460 -4.64 -17.71 -25.48
N GLN A 461 -4.85 -18.27 -26.68
CA GLN A 461 -4.78 -19.69 -26.97
C GLN A 461 -3.43 -20.02 -27.60
N LEU A 462 -3.00 -21.27 -27.42
CA LEU A 462 -1.92 -21.82 -28.23
C LEU A 462 -2.52 -22.20 -29.58
N LEU A 463 -2.23 -21.36 -30.60
CA LEU A 463 -2.82 -21.51 -31.91
C LEU A 463 -2.02 -22.48 -32.79
N PRO A 464 -2.69 -23.36 -33.53
CA PRO A 464 -2.04 -24.11 -34.58
C PRO A 464 -1.64 -23.18 -35.76
N LYS A 465 -0.81 -23.68 -36.66
CA LYS A 465 -0.47 -22.95 -37.88
C LYS A 465 -1.71 -22.86 -38.75
N LEU A 466 -2.19 -21.64 -39.00
CA LEU A 466 -3.38 -21.33 -39.81
C LEU A 466 -3.00 -20.34 -40.90
N GLU A 467 -3.79 -20.27 -41.98
CA GLU A 467 -3.55 -19.41 -43.13
C GLU A 467 -4.82 -18.58 -43.45
N GLN A 468 -4.63 -17.35 -43.92
CA GLN A 468 -5.75 -16.54 -44.38
C GLN A 468 -6.35 -17.13 -45.66
N GLY A 469 -7.68 -17.15 -45.75
CA GLY A 469 -8.40 -17.80 -46.87
C GLY A 469 -8.61 -19.29 -46.66
N GLU A 470 -8.12 -19.91 -45.55
CA GLU A 470 -8.32 -21.30 -45.26
C GLU A 470 -9.78 -21.57 -44.86
N ASP A 471 -10.39 -22.59 -45.45
CA ASP A 471 -11.72 -23.04 -45.06
C ASP A 471 -11.64 -23.88 -43.77
N VAL A 472 -12.65 -23.71 -42.94
CA VAL A 472 -12.75 -24.39 -41.64
C VAL A 472 -14.13 -25.00 -41.46
N GLU A 473 -14.19 -26.11 -40.74
CA GLU A 473 -15.43 -26.71 -40.32
C GLU A 473 -15.83 -26.21 -38.93
N THR A 474 -17.10 -25.83 -38.78
CA THR A 474 -17.64 -25.46 -37.46
C THR A 474 -18.02 -26.73 -36.70
N ARG A 475 -17.23 -27.14 -35.71
CA ARG A 475 -17.42 -28.35 -34.91
C ARG A 475 -18.50 -28.19 -33.82
N SER A 476 -18.49 -27.08 -33.12
CA SER A 476 -19.53 -26.74 -32.15
C SER A 476 -19.69 -25.22 -32.01
N VAL A 477 -20.89 -24.82 -31.62
CA VAL A 477 -21.22 -23.42 -31.29
C VAL A 477 -21.98 -23.43 -29.99
N ASP A 478 -21.48 -22.72 -29.00
CA ASP A 478 -22.05 -22.69 -27.66
C ASP A 478 -22.46 -21.27 -27.28
N SER A 479 -23.69 -21.11 -26.77
CA SER A 479 -24.17 -19.88 -26.15
C SER A 479 -23.93 -19.95 -24.64
N LEU A 480 -23.03 -19.09 -24.15
CA LEU A 480 -22.61 -19.07 -22.75
C LEU A 480 -23.31 -17.92 -22.02
N ARG A 481 -24.26 -18.26 -21.14
CA ARG A 481 -24.85 -17.27 -20.24
C ARG A 481 -23.83 -16.80 -19.21
N LYS A 482 -23.65 -15.51 -19.11
CA LYS A 482 -22.81 -14.82 -18.11
C LYS A 482 -23.64 -13.79 -17.37
N GLU A 483 -23.10 -13.29 -16.28
CA GLU A 483 -23.69 -12.18 -15.53
C GLU A 483 -22.60 -11.13 -15.29
N THR A 484 -23.00 -9.85 -15.40
CA THR A 484 -22.12 -8.75 -15.05
C THR A 484 -21.70 -8.89 -13.59
N GLN A 485 -20.45 -8.55 -13.29
CA GLN A 485 -19.90 -8.64 -11.94
C GLN A 485 -19.72 -7.23 -11.37
N PRO A 486 -19.93 -7.05 -10.06
CA PRO A 486 -19.64 -5.77 -9.42
C PRO A 486 -18.14 -5.46 -9.49
N PRO A 487 -17.75 -4.21 -9.37
CA PRO A 487 -16.33 -3.86 -9.29
C PRO A 487 -15.66 -4.58 -8.11
N ARG A 488 -14.43 -5.03 -8.30
CA ARG A 488 -13.70 -5.73 -7.23
C ARG A 488 -13.42 -4.78 -6.06
N ARG A 489 -13.55 -5.27 -4.83
CA ARG A 489 -13.11 -4.54 -3.63
C ARG A 489 -11.64 -4.22 -3.71
N PHE A 490 -11.25 -3.13 -3.08
CA PHE A 490 -9.82 -2.79 -3.00
C PHE A 490 -9.05 -3.86 -2.22
N THR A 491 -7.86 -4.20 -2.75
CA THR A 491 -6.76 -4.79 -1.97
C THR A 491 -5.85 -3.66 -1.51
N GLU A 492 -4.89 -3.94 -0.62
CA GLU A 492 -3.89 -2.90 -0.30
C GLU A 492 -3.12 -2.44 -1.55
N ALA A 493 -2.79 -3.35 -2.46
CA ALA A 493 -2.14 -3.01 -3.72
C ALA A 493 -2.96 -2.03 -4.57
N SER A 494 -4.25 -2.32 -4.76
CA SER A 494 -5.10 -1.45 -5.58
C SER A 494 -5.47 -0.15 -4.86
N LEU A 495 -5.62 -0.14 -3.53
CA LEU A 495 -5.85 1.09 -2.76
C LEU A 495 -4.61 2.01 -2.78
N LEU A 496 -3.41 1.45 -2.59
CA LEU A 496 -2.16 2.22 -2.74
C LEU A 496 -2.04 2.83 -4.14
N GLY A 497 -2.41 2.08 -5.19
CA GLY A 497 -2.47 2.60 -6.55
C GLY A 497 -3.50 3.72 -6.71
N ALA A 498 -4.70 3.57 -6.14
CA ALA A 498 -5.73 4.62 -6.17
C ALA A 498 -5.29 5.88 -5.40
N MET A 499 -4.62 5.73 -4.26
CA MET A 499 -4.04 6.86 -3.53
C MET A 499 -2.95 7.57 -4.35
N GLU A 500 -2.08 6.82 -5.01
CA GLU A 500 -1.00 7.35 -5.86
C GLU A 500 -1.55 8.11 -7.07
N THR A 501 -2.64 7.65 -7.65
CA THR A 501 -3.23 8.21 -8.88
C THR A 501 -4.47 9.07 -8.63
N ALA A 502 -4.80 9.38 -7.39
CA ALA A 502 -6.03 10.10 -7.02
C ALA A 502 -6.17 11.50 -7.68
N GLY A 503 -5.05 12.10 -8.11
CA GLY A 503 -5.06 13.37 -8.82
C GLY A 503 -5.46 13.26 -10.30
N LYS A 504 -5.47 12.07 -10.92
CA LYS A 504 -5.70 11.93 -12.36
C LYS A 504 -7.09 12.37 -12.82
N ASP A 505 -8.07 12.17 -11.96
CA ASP A 505 -9.48 12.49 -12.25
C ASP A 505 -9.87 13.92 -11.87
N ILE A 506 -8.93 14.72 -11.33
CA ILE A 506 -9.13 16.12 -11.01
C ILE A 506 -9.24 16.93 -12.31
N GLN A 507 -10.32 17.71 -12.44
CA GLN A 507 -10.57 18.50 -13.66
C GLN A 507 -9.63 19.70 -13.79
N ASP A 508 -9.30 20.33 -12.67
CA ASP A 508 -8.36 21.44 -12.60
C ASP A 508 -6.94 20.98 -12.97
N ALA A 509 -6.32 21.65 -13.95
CA ALA A 509 -5.03 21.25 -14.49
C ALA A 509 -3.89 21.49 -13.50
N ASP A 510 -3.92 22.57 -12.72
CA ASP A 510 -2.87 22.94 -11.78
C ASP A 510 -2.90 22.04 -10.55
N LEU A 511 -4.10 21.73 -10.04
CA LEU A 511 -4.27 20.76 -8.96
C LEU A 511 -3.89 19.34 -9.39
N ARG A 512 -4.21 18.97 -10.63
CA ARG A 512 -3.81 17.68 -11.20
C ARG A 512 -2.30 17.55 -11.33
N GLU A 513 -1.61 18.59 -11.78
CA GLU A 513 -0.14 18.62 -11.88
C GLU A 513 0.49 18.56 -10.48
N ALA A 514 0.00 19.33 -9.51
CA ALA A 514 0.47 19.29 -8.13
C ALA A 514 0.33 17.92 -7.45
N MET A 515 -0.67 17.13 -7.86
CA MET A 515 -0.89 15.78 -7.35
C MET A 515 -0.24 14.67 -8.18
N LYS A 516 0.36 14.98 -9.31
CA LYS A 516 0.89 13.98 -10.26
C LYS A 516 1.94 13.07 -9.64
N ASP A 517 2.82 13.64 -8.83
CA ASP A 517 3.94 12.92 -8.23
C ASP A 517 3.67 12.54 -6.75
N SER A 518 2.70 13.18 -6.09
CA SER A 518 2.40 12.94 -4.66
C SER A 518 1.15 12.08 -4.42
N GLY A 519 0.06 12.30 -5.15
CA GLY A 519 -1.23 11.67 -4.89
C GLY A 519 -1.79 12.02 -3.50
N ILE A 520 -2.58 11.12 -2.93
CA ILE A 520 -3.05 11.23 -1.52
C ILE A 520 -2.03 10.57 -0.61
N GLY A 521 -1.36 11.37 0.21
CA GLY A 521 -0.29 10.95 1.12
C GLY A 521 1.00 10.57 0.40
N THR A 522 2.11 10.64 1.13
CA THR A 522 3.43 10.24 0.61
C THR A 522 3.64 8.73 0.69
N PRO A 523 4.56 8.13 -0.07
CA PRO A 523 4.90 6.72 0.06
C PRO A 523 5.18 6.28 1.50
N ALA A 524 5.84 7.13 2.29
CA ALA A 524 6.16 6.86 3.68
C ALA A 524 4.93 6.80 4.60
N THR A 525 3.85 7.52 4.29
CA THR A 525 2.66 7.67 5.15
C THR A 525 1.49 6.79 4.76
N ARG A 526 1.34 6.38 3.49
CA ARG A 526 0.19 5.61 2.99
C ARG A 526 -0.09 4.34 3.79
N ALA A 527 0.95 3.56 4.11
CA ALA A 527 0.81 2.35 4.93
C ALA A 527 0.24 2.66 6.32
N ALA A 528 0.73 3.72 6.98
CA ALA A 528 0.25 4.15 8.29
C ALA A 528 -1.22 4.62 8.25
N ILE A 529 -1.63 5.28 7.16
CA ILE A 529 -3.01 5.72 6.95
C ILE A 529 -3.95 4.52 6.83
N ILE A 530 -3.62 3.51 6.02
CA ILE A 530 -4.41 2.28 5.90
C ILE A 530 -4.54 1.60 7.26
N GLU A 531 -3.44 1.43 8.00
CA GLU A 531 -3.47 0.86 9.35
C GLU A 531 -4.30 1.70 10.31
N ARG A 532 -4.24 3.02 10.21
CA ARG A 532 -5.07 3.92 11.02
C ARG A 532 -6.55 3.76 10.74
N LEU A 533 -6.96 3.65 9.48
CA LEU A 533 -8.36 3.40 9.11
C LEU A 533 -8.87 2.07 9.71
N ILE A 534 -8.02 1.03 9.71
CA ILE A 534 -8.35 -0.26 10.34
C ILE A 534 -8.44 -0.11 11.86
N GLN A 535 -7.47 0.58 12.48
CA GLN A 535 -7.42 0.77 13.94
C GLN A 535 -8.63 1.52 14.49
N VAL A 536 -9.11 2.54 13.77
CA VAL A 536 -10.31 3.30 14.18
C VAL A 536 -11.61 2.60 13.78
N GLY A 537 -11.52 1.45 13.09
CA GLY A 537 -12.65 0.62 12.72
C GLY A 537 -13.49 1.17 11.57
N TYR A 538 -12.89 1.90 10.64
CA TYR A 538 -13.55 2.38 9.42
C TYR A 538 -13.51 1.38 8.28
N ILE A 539 -12.43 0.61 8.20
CA ILE A 539 -12.27 -0.48 7.25
C ILE A 539 -11.76 -1.73 7.97
N GLU A 540 -11.95 -2.86 7.37
CA GLU A 540 -11.42 -4.14 7.86
C GLU A 540 -10.83 -4.96 6.71
N ARG A 541 -9.97 -5.93 7.07
CA ARG A 541 -9.40 -6.89 6.12
C ARG A 541 -10.21 -8.18 6.13
N GLU A 542 -10.70 -8.57 4.95
CA GLU A 542 -11.27 -9.90 4.72
C GLU A 542 -10.46 -10.60 3.63
N GLY A 543 -9.62 -11.56 4.03
CA GLY A 543 -8.61 -12.12 3.15
C GLY A 543 -7.66 -11.04 2.63
N ARG A 544 -7.65 -10.80 1.32
CA ARG A 544 -6.87 -9.73 0.67
C ARG A 544 -7.68 -8.44 0.47
N ALA A 545 -9.00 -8.50 0.62
CA ALA A 545 -9.88 -7.36 0.41
C ALA A 545 -9.90 -6.40 1.60
N LEU A 546 -10.06 -5.12 1.31
CA LEU A 546 -10.36 -4.06 2.25
C LEU A 546 -11.84 -3.71 2.11
N ILE A 547 -12.59 -3.83 3.19
CA ILE A 547 -14.03 -3.61 3.24
C ILE A 547 -14.33 -2.41 4.12
N ALA A 548 -15.19 -1.52 3.67
CA ALA A 548 -15.72 -0.46 4.51
C ALA A 548 -16.68 -1.05 5.56
N THR A 549 -16.45 -0.72 6.83
CA THR A 549 -17.39 -1.05 7.90
C THR A 549 -18.60 -0.12 7.86
N GLU A 550 -19.69 -0.49 8.52
CA GLU A 550 -20.85 0.41 8.64
C GLU A 550 -20.48 1.76 9.27
N LYS A 551 -19.56 1.77 10.24
CA LYS A 551 -19.02 3.01 10.80
C LYS A 551 -18.35 3.87 9.72
N GLY A 552 -17.52 3.27 8.87
CA GLY A 552 -16.87 3.97 7.77
C GLY A 552 -17.85 4.54 6.76
N VAL A 553 -18.81 3.71 6.35
CA VAL A 553 -19.90 4.11 5.41
C VAL A 553 -20.67 5.28 5.99
N GLN A 554 -21.14 5.18 7.23
CA GLN A 554 -21.96 6.22 7.86
C GLN A 554 -21.17 7.54 8.03
N VAL A 555 -19.89 7.49 8.41
CA VAL A 555 -19.08 8.71 8.55
C VAL A 555 -18.96 9.43 7.20
N ILE A 556 -18.66 8.72 6.11
CA ILE A 556 -18.55 9.35 4.79
C ILE A 556 -19.93 9.83 4.29
N SER A 557 -21.00 9.06 4.50
CA SER A 557 -22.37 9.48 4.12
C SER A 557 -22.79 10.75 4.86
N LEU A 558 -22.43 10.90 6.15
CA LEU A 558 -22.74 12.10 6.93
C LEU A 558 -21.91 13.31 6.51
N LEU A 559 -20.69 13.10 6.07
CA LEU A 559 -19.85 14.17 5.52
C LEU A 559 -20.29 14.59 4.12
N GLY A 560 -20.90 13.66 3.35
CA GLY A 560 -21.35 13.93 2.00
C GLY A 560 -20.22 14.45 1.09
N GLU A 561 -20.45 15.60 0.47
CA GLU A 561 -19.49 16.27 -0.42
C GLU A 561 -18.55 17.24 0.30
N HIS A 562 -18.41 17.13 1.62
CA HIS A 562 -17.47 17.96 2.37
C HIS A 562 -16.05 17.83 1.79
N PRO A 563 -15.28 18.92 1.63
CA PRO A 563 -13.95 18.90 0.99
C PRO A 563 -12.98 17.88 1.59
N LEU A 564 -13.11 17.54 2.87
CA LEU A 564 -12.31 16.50 3.52
C LEU A 564 -12.52 15.09 2.90
N THR A 565 -13.59 14.85 2.15
CA THR A 565 -13.85 13.56 1.49
C THR A 565 -13.26 13.47 0.09
N SER A 566 -12.69 14.56 -0.40
CA SER A 566 -12.18 14.71 -1.76
C SER A 566 -10.65 14.82 -1.82
N PRO A 567 -10.02 14.28 -2.86
CA PRO A 567 -8.59 14.48 -3.13
C PRO A 567 -8.23 15.92 -3.52
N GLU A 568 -9.16 16.70 -4.07
CA GLU A 568 -8.94 18.09 -4.52
C GLU A 568 -8.42 18.99 -3.41
N LEU A 569 -8.89 18.80 -2.18
CA LEU A 569 -8.36 19.54 -1.03
C LEU A 569 -6.86 19.31 -0.85
N THR A 570 -6.43 18.05 -1.00
CA THR A 570 -5.00 17.73 -0.92
C THR A 570 -4.22 18.38 -2.06
N GLY A 571 -4.76 18.32 -3.28
CA GLY A 571 -4.17 18.98 -4.45
C GLY A 571 -4.01 20.48 -4.27
N SER A 572 -5.06 21.16 -3.81
CA SER A 572 -5.04 22.59 -3.53
C SER A 572 -3.96 22.98 -2.51
N TRP A 573 -3.83 22.20 -1.44
CA TRP A 573 -2.79 22.50 -0.43
C TRP A 573 -1.38 22.24 -0.97
N GLU A 574 -1.13 21.11 -1.63
CA GLU A 574 0.20 20.82 -2.19
C GLU A 574 0.61 21.84 -3.25
N HIS A 575 -0.34 22.29 -4.08
CA HIS A 575 -0.11 23.36 -5.04
C HIS A 575 0.33 24.65 -4.34
N ARG A 576 -0.43 25.13 -3.33
CA ARG A 576 -0.10 26.34 -2.58
C ARG A 576 1.22 26.22 -1.81
N LEU A 577 1.51 25.04 -1.25
CA LEU A 577 2.80 24.79 -0.58
C LEU A 577 3.96 24.88 -1.58
N SER A 578 3.78 24.41 -2.81
CA SER A 578 4.76 24.58 -3.88
C SER A 578 4.94 26.04 -4.26
N LEU A 579 3.87 26.84 -4.32
CA LEU A 579 3.96 28.30 -4.56
C LEU A 579 4.69 29.02 -3.42
N ILE A 580 4.52 28.61 -2.15
CA ILE A 580 5.29 29.15 -1.03
C ILE A 580 6.79 28.87 -1.22
N GLU A 581 7.18 27.67 -1.65
CA GLU A 581 8.58 27.33 -1.93
C GLU A 581 9.19 28.18 -3.05
N GLN A 582 8.37 28.58 -4.01
CA GLN A 582 8.77 29.42 -5.14
C GLN A 582 8.72 30.92 -4.80
N GLY A 583 8.14 31.29 -3.65
CA GLY A 583 7.96 32.69 -3.24
C GLY A 583 6.76 33.37 -3.90
N GLU A 584 5.87 32.63 -4.54
CA GLU A 584 4.67 33.12 -5.22
C GLU A 584 3.42 33.14 -4.32
N ASP A 585 3.40 32.39 -3.23
CA ASP A 585 2.42 32.49 -2.12
C ASP A 585 3.18 32.69 -0.79
N THR A 586 2.44 33.02 0.26
CA THR A 586 3.03 33.27 1.58
C THR A 586 2.39 32.40 2.67
N ARG A 587 3.21 31.98 3.63
CA ARG A 587 2.74 31.23 4.79
C ARG A 587 1.60 31.93 5.55
N PRO A 588 1.64 33.27 5.85
CA PRO A 588 0.53 33.96 6.52
C PRO A 588 -0.79 33.88 5.75
N ALA A 589 -0.77 34.07 4.41
CA ALA A 589 -1.97 33.95 3.59
C ALA A 589 -2.54 32.55 3.61
N PHE A 590 -1.70 31.54 3.39
CA PHE A 590 -2.08 30.14 3.44
C PHE A 590 -2.68 29.76 4.80
N MET A 591 -2.03 30.11 5.91
CA MET A 591 -2.49 29.78 7.26
C MET A 591 -3.79 30.50 7.65
N SER A 592 -4.01 31.72 7.15
CA SER A 592 -5.28 32.44 7.32
C SER A 592 -6.44 31.67 6.69
N ASP A 593 -6.26 31.17 5.47
CA ASP A 593 -7.27 30.35 4.80
C ASP A 593 -7.49 28.99 5.48
N ILE A 594 -6.42 28.38 6.03
CA ILE A 594 -6.55 27.15 6.82
C ILE A 594 -7.35 27.38 8.11
N VAL A 595 -7.14 28.49 8.80
CA VAL A 595 -7.94 28.85 9.99
C VAL A 595 -9.41 29.03 9.64
N LYS A 596 -9.68 29.73 8.52
CA LYS A 596 -11.04 29.88 8.00
C LYS A 596 -11.66 28.52 7.65
N PHE A 597 -10.97 27.71 6.85
CA PHE A 597 -11.43 26.36 6.50
C PHE A 597 -11.72 25.50 7.73
N THR A 598 -10.86 25.57 8.75
CA THR A 598 -11.05 24.85 10.02
C THR A 598 -12.30 25.33 10.74
N THR A 599 -12.55 26.64 10.77
CA THR A 599 -13.74 27.25 11.40
C THR A 599 -15.00 26.81 10.67
N ASP A 600 -15.02 26.92 9.35
CA ASP A 600 -16.14 26.50 8.51
C ASP A 600 -16.43 24.99 8.67
N THR A 601 -15.38 24.14 8.68
CA THR A 601 -15.49 22.71 8.95
C THR A 601 -16.12 22.42 10.32
N VAL A 602 -15.72 23.13 11.37
CA VAL A 602 -16.32 22.95 12.71
C VAL A 602 -17.80 23.34 12.69
N GLN A 603 -18.17 24.43 12.01
CA GLN A 603 -19.57 24.87 11.89
C GLN A 603 -20.40 23.87 11.08
N GLU A 604 -19.86 23.33 9.99
CA GLU A 604 -20.56 22.28 9.22
C GLU A 604 -20.78 21.01 10.04
N LEU A 605 -19.77 20.59 10.80
CA LEU A 605 -19.88 19.44 11.69
C LEU A 605 -20.84 19.69 12.87
N ASP A 606 -21.13 20.95 13.22
CA ASP A 606 -22.17 21.28 14.23
C ASP A 606 -23.57 20.86 13.78
N LYS A 607 -23.84 20.90 12.48
CA LYS A 607 -25.14 20.47 11.90
C LYS A 607 -25.43 18.98 12.16
N LEU A 608 -24.42 18.20 12.49
CA LEU A 608 -24.58 16.79 12.86
C LEU A 608 -25.09 16.57 14.28
N LYS A 609 -25.39 17.66 15.01
CA LYS A 609 -25.97 17.58 16.36
C LYS A 609 -27.35 16.91 16.31
N GLY A 610 -27.48 15.81 17.04
CA GLY A 610 -28.76 15.09 17.13
C GLY A 610 -29.10 14.20 15.94
N VAL A 611 -28.19 14.07 14.97
CA VAL A 611 -28.36 13.11 13.87
C VAL A 611 -28.50 11.71 14.45
N LYS A 612 -29.59 11.06 14.13
CA LYS A 612 -29.83 9.65 14.42
C LYS A 612 -29.27 8.82 13.26
N ILE A 613 -28.38 7.93 13.58
CA ILE A 613 -27.87 6.96 12.60
C ILE A 613 -28.83 5.78 12.57
N GLU A 614 -29.24 5.36 11.39
CA GLU A 614 -29.96 4.11 11.23
C GLU A 614 -29.06 2.97 11.70
N ARG A 615 -29.53 2.26 12.72
CA ARG A 615 -28.83 1.10 13.26
C ARG A 615 -29.26 -0.11 12.47
N ALA A 616 -28.30 -1.02 12.20
CA ALA A 616 -28.63 -2.27 11.52
C ALA A 616 -29.73 -3.01 12.28
N ASN A 617 -30.82 -3.28 11.60
CA ASN A 617 -31.89 -4.19 12.06
C ASN A 617 -31.54 -5.60 11.57
N LEU A 618 -31.38 -6.53 12.50
CA LEU A 618 -30.99 -7.92 12.22
C LEU A 618 -32.21 -8.86 12.11
N GLY A 619 -33.41 -8.33 12.22
CA GLY A 619 -34.63 -9.11 12.22
C GLY A 619 -35.13 -9.49 13.62
N PRO A 620 -36.11 -10.41 13.71
CA PRO A 620 -36.80 -10.72 14.95
C PRO A 620 -35.92 -11.42 15.98
N CYS A 621 -36.05 -10.99 17.22
CA CYS A 621 -35.39 -11.62 18.37
C CYS A 621 -35.86 -13.07 18.53
N PRO A 622 -34.97 -14.04 18.69
CA PRO A 622 -35.32 -15.45 18.83
C PRO A 622 -36.08 -15.77 20.14
N VAL A 623 -36.14 -14.81 21.07
CA VAL A 623 -36.79 -14.98 22.36
C VAL A 623 -38.13 -14.27 22.41
N CYS A 624 -38.25 -13.03 21.95
CA CYS A 624 -39.42 -12.20 22.13
C CYS A 624 -40.04 -11.68 20.82
N GLY A 625 -39.48 -12.01 19.67
CA GLY A 625 -39.97 -11.60 18.34
C GLY A 625 -39.75 -10.13 17.99
N ARG A 626 -39.26 -9.27 18.89
CA ARG A 626 -38.98 -7.87 18.61
C ARG A 626 -37.71 -7.74 17.75
N ASP A 627 -37.56 -6.65 17.04
CA ASP A 627 -36.40 -6.40 16.24
C ASP A 627 -35.14 -6.36 17.08
N VAL A 628 -34.11 -7.11 16.67
CA VAL A 628 -32.75 -7.01 17.20
C VAL A 628 -32.03 -5.93 16.43
N ILE A 629 -31.66 -4.89 17.14
CA ILE A 629 -30.95 -3.74 16.57
C ILE A 629 -29.48 -3.69 17.04
N GLU A 630 -28.64 -3.11 16.22
CA GLU A 630 -27.28 -2.86 16.57
C GLU A 630 -27.18 -1.78 17.66
N ASN A 631 -26.64 -2.13 18.81
CA ASN A 631 -26.34 -1.24 19.92
C ASN A 631 -24.84 -0.98 20.04
N ARG A 632 -24.45 -0.05 20.90
CA ARG A 632 -23.06 0.33 21.10
C ARG A 632 -22.13 -0.86 21.37
N LYS A 633 -22.52 -1.77 22.25
CA LYS A 633 -21.68 -2.91 22.69
C LYS A 633 -22.12 -4.26 22.16
N GLY A 634 -23.31 -4.35 21.57
CA GLY A 634 -23.91 -5.61 21.16
C GLY A 634 -25.08 -5.41 20.22
N TYR A 635 -25.70 -6.51 19.88
CA TYR A 635 -26.92 -6.60 19.09
C TYR A 635 -28.01 -7.14 20.02
N SER A 636 -29.09 -6.41 20.20
CA SER A 636 -30.14 -6.76 21.16
C SER A 636 -31.48 -6.17 20.79
N CYS A 637 -32.55 -6.74 21.31
CA CYS A 637 -33.92 -6.18 21.24
C CYS A 637 -34.17 -5.08 22.30
N TRP A 638 -33.15 -4.70 23.07
CA TRP A 638 -33.19 -3.63 24.05
C TRP A 638 -33.17 -2.25 23.37
N SER A 639 -34.02 -1.35 23.85
CA SER A 639 -33.96 0.07 23.53
C SER A 639 -33.92 0.91 24.82
N LYS A 640 -33.72 2.23 24.69
CA LYS A 640 -33.72 3.12 25.86
C LYS A 640 -35.05 3.13 26.60
N ASP A 641 -36.12 2.93 25.86
CA ASP A 641 -37.50 2.98 26.34
C ASP A 641 -38.10 1.60 26.65
N ASP A 642 -37.41 0.52 26.30
CA ASP A 642 -37.82 -0.86 26.50
C ASP A 642 -36.62 -1.77 26.82
N PRO A 643 -36.53 -2.35 28.03
CA PRO A 643 -35.43 -3.20 28.46
C PRO A 643 -35.32 -4.52 27.67
N GLY A 644 -36.32 -4.84 26.79
CA GLY A 644 -36.33 -6.07 26.01
C GLY A 644 -36.45 -7.33 26.84
N CYS A 645 -36.10 -8.48 26.25
CA CYS A 645 -36.16 -9.79 26.93
C CYS A 645 -34.79 -10.24 27.47
N GLY A 646 -33.77 -9.40 27.44
CA GLY A 646 -32.41 -9.75 27.85
C GLY A 646 -31.54 -10.45 26.78
N PHE A 647 -32.09 -10.69 25.58
CA PHE A 647 -31.32 -11.20 24.46
C PHE A 647 -30.23 -10.20 24.02
N VAL A 648 -28.99 -10.63 24.01
CA VAL A 648 -27.86 -9.83 23.56
C VAL A 648 -26.76 -10.69 22.93
N ILE A 649 -26.28 -10.28 21.78
CA ILE A 649 -25.05 -10.78 21.17
C ILE A 649 -23.99 -9.67 21.29
N TRP A 650 -22.92 -9.94 22.05
CA TRP A 650 -21.85 -8.97 22.21
C TRP A 650 -21.03 -8.84 20.92
N LYS A 651 -20.76 -7.60 20.49
CA LYS A 651 -19.94 -7.32 19.30
C LYS A 651 -18.54 -7.92 19.37
N LYS A 652 -17.95 -8.02 20.55
CA LYS A 652 -16.55 -8.43 20.71
C LYS A 652 -16.45 -9.88 21.23
N LYS A 653 -15.81 -10.75 20.42
CA LYS A 653 -15.45 -12.13 20.78
C LYS A 653 -13.95 -12.33 20.48
N ALA A 654 -13.14 -12.81 21.43
CA ALA A 654 -11.70 -13.07 21.30
C ALA A 654 -10.94 -11.94 20.53
N ASN A 655 -11.12 -10.70 20.99
CA ASN A 655 -10.54 -9.48 20.42
C ASN A 655 -10.95 -9.12 18.99
N LYS A 656 -11.92 -9.84 18.41
CA LYS A 656 -12.55 -9.51 17.13
C LYS A 656 -13.92 -8.89 17.34
N ILE A 657 -14.24 -7.87 16.54
CA ILE A 657 -15.59 -7.36 16.41
C ILE A 657 -16.31 -8.25 15.39
N LEU A 658 -17.45 -8.80 15.77
CA LEU A 658 -18.28 -9.62 14.89
C LEU A 658 -19.00 -8.71 13.88
N PRO A 659 -18.80 -8.91 12.56
CA PRO A 659 -19.52 -8.16 11.54
C PRO A 659 -21.03 -8.40 11.59
N VAL A 660 -21.82 -7.39 11.20
CA VAL A 660 -23.30 -7.48 11.15
C VAL A 660 -23.78 -8.71 10.38
N GLY A 661 -23.15 -9.01 9.22
CA GLY A 661 -23.49 -10.18 8.40
C GLY A 661 -23.32 -11.51 9.14
N VAL A 662 -22.23 -11.66 9.89
CA VAL A 662 -21.98 -12.86 10.71
C VAL A 662 -23.02 -12.99 11.83
N VAL A 663 -23.39 -11.89 12.47
CA VAL A 663 -24.38 -11.90 13.54
C VAL A 663 -25.77 -12.21 12.96
N LYS A 664 -26.10 -11.68 11.79
CA LYS A 664 -27.36 -11.98 11.08
C LYS A 664 -27.45 -13.47 10.74
N GLU A 665 -26.37 -14.04 10.18
CA GLU A 665 -26.27 -15.48 9.90
C GLU A 665 -26.45 -16.33 11.18
N LEU A 666 -25.82 -15.93 12.29
CA LEU A 666 -25.98 -16.59 13.59
C LEU A 666 -27.43 -16.52 14.11
N MET A 667 -28.10 -15.42 13.90
CA MET A 667 -29.52 -15.28 14.29
C MET A 667 -30.44 -16.15 13.45
N GLU A 668 -30.19 -16.23 12.13
CA GLU A 668 -30.99 -17.01 11.19
C GLU A 668 -30.73 -18.52 11.30
N LYS A 669 -29.43 -18.92 11.30
CA LYS A 669 -28.99 -20.32 11.15
C LYS A 669 -28.45 -20.95 12.44
N ARG A 670 -28.30 -20.16 13.51
CA ARG A 670 -27.68 -20.56 14.80
C ARG A 670 -26.20 -20.95 14.69
N ARG A 671 -25.63 -20.98 13.51
CA ARG A 671 -24.29 -21.46 13.21
C ARG A 671 -23.75 -20.73 11.96
N THR A 672 -22.46 -20.43 11.89
CA THR A 672 -21.86 -19.86 10.67
C THR A 672 -21.49 -20.97 9.69
N GLU A 673 -21.79 -20.79 8.41
CA GLU A 673 -21.46 -21.75 7.35
C GLU A 673 -19.95 -21.80 7.09
N LYS A 674 -19.31 -20.62 7.12
CA LYS A 674 -17.86 -20.49 6.90
C LYS A 674 -17.15 -20.13 8.19
N ALA A 675 -15.87 -20.51 8.29
CA ALA A 675 -15.03 -20.09 9.39
C ALA A 675 -14.76 -18.57 9.31
N VAL A 676 -15.03 -17.87 10.41
CA VAL A 676 -14.80 -16.42 10.55
C VAL A 676 -13.33 -16.19 10.91
N PRO A 677 -12.54 -15.48 10.09
CA PRO A 677 -11.13 -15.25 10.35
C PRO A 677 -10.88 -14.09 11.33
N GLY A 678 -9.67 -14.01 11.88
CA GLY A 678 -9.18 -12.83 12.60
C GLY A 678 -9.48 -12.78 14.09
N PHE A 679 -9.84 -13.89 14.74
CA PHE A 679 -9.83 -14.00 16.19
C PHE A 679 -8.40 -14.01 16.72
N ARG A 680 -8.18 -13.50 17.92
CA ARG A 680 -6.88 -13.56 18.61
C ARG A 680 -6.96 -14.43 19.83
N GLY A 681 -6.16 -15.49 19.84
CA GLY A 681 -6.00 -16.37 21.00
C GLY A 681 -5.23 -15.72 22.15
N ARG A 682 -5.17 -16.37 23.31
CA ARG A 682 -4.40 -15.90 24.49
C ARG A 682 -2.90 -15.72 24.19
N SER A 683 -2.36 -16.51 23.27
CA SER A 683 -0.97 -16.39 22.78
C SER A 683 -0.73 -15.23 21.82
N GLY A 684 -1.75 -14.41 21.51
CA GLY A 684 -1.68 -13.33 20.53
C GLY A 684 -1.76 -13.77 19.06
N ARG A 685 -1.71 -15.07 18.77
CA ARG A 685 -1.83 -15.61 17.42
C ARG A 685 -3.25 -15.48 16.89
N THR A 686 -3.38 -15.13 15.60
CA THR A 686 -4.67 -15.07 14.92
C THR A 686 -5.11 -16.46 14.46
N PHE A 687 -6.43 -16.71 14.53
CA PHE A 687 -7.03 -17.95 14.06
C PHE A 687 -8.40 -17.70 13.42
N SER A 688 -8.92 -18.70 12.72
CA SER A 688 -10.27 -18.70 12.15
C SER A 688 -11.09 -19.79 12.83
N ALA A 689 -12.37 -19.56 13.08
CA ALA A 689 -13.26 -20.53 13.68
C ALA A 689 -14.70 -20.34 13.18
N LYS A 690 -15.47 -21.40 13.09
CA LYS A 690 -16.92 -21.30 13.00
C LYS A 690 -17.50 -20.92 14.35
N LEU A 691 -18.63 -20.24 14.31
CA LEU A 691 -19.35 -19.77 15.49
C LEU A 691 -20.71 -20.45 15.58
N LYS A 692 -21.19 -20.66 16.80
CA LYS A 692 -22.53 -21.08 17.11
C LYS A 692 -23.19 -20.12 18.12
N LEU A 693 -24.51 -19.96 18.00
CA LEU A 693 -25.32 -19.20 18.93
C LEU A 693 -26.16 -20.15 19.75
N GLU A 694 -25.84 -20.26 21.02
CA GLU A 694 -26.49 -21.20 21.97
C GLU A 694 -26.81 -20.54 23.31
N GLN A 695 -27.68 -21.17 24.08
CA GLN A 695 -27.95 -20.77 25.45
C GLN A 695 -26.95 -21.47 26.40
N ASN A 696 -26.42 -20.71 27.34
CA ASN A 696 -25.63 -21.29 28.43
C ASN A 696 -26.55 -21.85 29.53
N ASP A 697 -25.95 -22.47 30.56
CA ASP A 697 -26.66 -23.09 31.69
C ASP A 697 -27.58 -22.11 32.44
N GLU A 698 -27.33 -20.81 32.33
CA GLU A 698 -28.16 -19.74 32.91
C GLU A 698 -29.33 -19.29 31.96
N GLY A 699 -29.50 -19.95 30.82
CA GLY A 699 -30.51 -19.58 29.82
C GLY A 699 -30.17 -18.31 29.01
N LYS A 700 -28.92 -17.78 29.13
CA LYS A 700 -28.47 -16.60 28.38
C LYS A 700 -27.86 -16.99 27.05
N TRP A 701 -28.25 -16.30 26.00
CA TRP A 701 -27.69 -16.50 24.68
C TRP A 701 -26.21 -16.04 24.61
N ARG A 702 -25.38 -16.90 24.03
CA ARG A 702 -23.95 -16.64 23.83
C ARG A 702 -23.50 -17.08 22.45
N VAL A 703 -22.58 -16.32 21.89
CA VAL A 703 -21.82 -16.75 20.71
C VAL A 703 -20.60 -17.53 21.19
N GLU A 704 -20.53 -18.81 20.86
CA GLU A 704 -19.41 -19.67 21.21
C GLU A 704 -18.67 -20.15 19.95
N PHE A 705 -17.43 -20.62 20.14
CA PHE A 705 -16.73 -21.29 19.06
C PHE A 705 -17.33 -22.66 18.84
N ASP A 706 -17.49 -23.05 17.57
CA ASP A 706 -18.04 -24.34 17.21
C ASP A 706 -16.93 -25.42 17.36
N GLU A 707 -16.88 -26.05 18.54
CA GLU A 707 -15.87 -27.05 18.87
C GLU A 707 -16.07 -28.35 18.05
N GLU A 708 -17.31 -28.69 17.68
CA GLU A 708 -17.62 -29.84 16.81
C GLU A 708 -16.97 -29.67 15.44
N TRP A 709 -16.99 -28.45 14.89
CA TRP A 709 -16.30 -28.16 13.64
C TRP A 709 -14.76 -28.21 13.82
N ALA A 710 -14.25 -27.79 14.97
CA ALA A 710 -12.79 -27.78 15.23
C ALA A 710 -12.23 -29.19 15.37
N THR A 711 -13.02 -30.12 15.87
CA THR A 711 -12.64 -31.52 16.12
C THR A 711 -13.06 -32.50 15.00
N ALA A 712 -13.93 -32.05 14.08
CA ALA A 712 -14.35 -32.87 12.93
C ALA A 712 -13.14 -33.22 12.03
N PRO A 713 -13.03 -34.47 11.53
CA PRO A 713 -12.05 -34.82 10.54
C PRO A 713 -12.21 -33.87 9.33
N ARG A 714 -11.15 -33.19 8.95
CA ARG A 714 -11.17 -32.34 7.78
C ARG A 714 -11.21 -33.24 6.56
N GLU A 715 -12.28 -33.18 5.76
CA GLU A 715 -12.22 -33.67 4.39
C GLU A 715 -11.04 -32.99 3.70
N PRO A 716 -10.17 -33.73 2.99
CA PRO A 716 -9.11 -33.12 2.23
C PRO A 716 -9.76 -32.13 1.25
N ALA A 717 -9.29 -30.89 1.29
CA ALA A 717 -9.72 -29.86 0.34
C ALA A 717 -9.55 -30.48 -1.06
N GLY A 718 -10.66 -30.57 -1.80
CA GLY A 718 -10.69 -31.19 -3.12
C GLY A 718 -9.54 -30.66 -3.96
N GLU A 719 -8.65 -31.56 -4.34
CA GLU A 719 -7.59 -31.31 -5.29
C GLU A 719 -8.23 -30.86 -6.60
N ALA A 720 -8.01 -29.61 -6.94
CA ALA A 720 -8.13 -29.18 -8.31
C ALA A 720 -7.10 -29.98 -9.10
N ALA A 721 -7.59 -30.84 -9.99
CA ALA A 721 -6.83 -31.74 -10.81
C ALA A 721 -5.61 -31.05 -11.46
N ASN A 722 -4.43 -31.41 -11.02
CA ASN A 722 -3.21 -31.27 -11.78
C ASN A 722 -2.57 -32.68 -11.87
N GLY A 723 -2.85 -33.33 -12.97
CA GLY A 723 -2.16 -34.55 -13.34
C GLY A 723 -0.70 -34.24 -13.69
N ALA A 724 0.19 -34.71 -12.85
CA ALA A 724 1.57 -34.97 -13.22
C ALA A 724 1.95 -36.29 -12.55
N GLN A 725 2.10 -37.33 -13.38
CA GLN A 725 2.66 -38.61 -13.01
C GLN A 725 4.12 -38.45 -12.56
N GLU A 726 4.42 -38.83 -11.32
CA GLU A 726 5.79 -39.12 -10.92
C GLU A 726 6.20 -40.53 -11.47
N PRO A 727 7.44 -40.70 -11.91
CA PRO A 727 7.93 -42.01 -12.28
C PRO A 727 8.33 -42.79 -11.02
N GLU A 728 7.80 -44.02 -10.91
CA GLU A 728 8.26 -45.07 -10.00
C GLU A 728 9.76 -45.34 -10.19
N ASN A 729 10.51 -45.31 -9.10
CA ASN A 729 11.80 -45.98 -9.06
C ASN A 729 11.85 -46.83 -7.79
N GLY A 730 11.87 -48.13 -8.04
CA GLY A 730 11.92 -49.17 -7.02
C GLY A 730 13.31 -49.35 -6.42
N GLY A 731 13.30 -49.82 -5.21
CA GLY A 731 14.26 -50.84 -4.78
C GLY A 731 15.23 -50.43 -3.70
N GLN A 732 14.98 -50.98 -2.60
CA GLN A 732 15.83 -51.84 -1.72
C GLN A 732 16.04 -51.29 -0.29
N GLU A 733 15.52 -52.12 0.60
CA GLU A 733 15.74 -52.13 2.04
C GLU A 733 17.22 -52.37 2.40
N ALA A 734 17.67 -51.72 3.45
CA ALA A 734 18.73 -52.27 4.29
C ALA A 734 18.50 -51.79 5.74
N GLU A 735 18.10 -52.76 6.59
CA GLU A 735 18.19 -52.75 8.04
C GLU A 735 19.61 -52.47 8.53
N THR A 736 19.78 -51.69 9.57
CA THR A 736 20.59 -52.03 10.76
C THR A 736 20.33 -51.03 11.88
N ALA A 737 19.70 -51.53 12.89
CA ALA A 737 19.99 -51.63 14.33
C ALA A 737 20.74 -50.49 15.06
N ASN A 738 20.00 -49.84 15.95
CA ASN A 738 20.18 -49.71 17.39
C ASN A 738 21.58 -49.42 17.99
N THR A 739 21.76 -48.31 18.69
CA THR A 739 22.11 -48.28 20.16
C THR A 739 22.21 -46.86 20.73
N SER A 740 21.40 -46.65 21.75
CA SER A 740 21.66 -45.93 23.05
C SER A 740 22.48 -44.65 23.14
N ALA A 741 21.83 -43.63 23.78
CA ALA A 741 22.42 -42.49 24.54
C ALA A 741 23.31 -43.00 25.74
N PRO A 742 24.03 -42.14 26.54
CA PRO A 742 23.60 -40.85 27.10
C PRO A 742 24.69 -39.77 27.33
N ALA A 743 24.20 -38.52 27.58
CA ALA A 743 24.57 -37.51 28.61
C ALA A 743 25.96 -36.87 28.73
N ALA A 744 25.89 -35.54 28.84
CA ALA A 744 26.58 -34.61 29.74
C ALA A 744 28.02 -34.13 29.39
N SER A 745 28.13 -32.89 29.03
CA SER A 745 28.63 -31.75 29.83
C SER A 745 28.54 -30.46 29.00
#